data_28eb52a2bf8242684937a1f1823415b1
#
_entry.id   28eb52a2bf8242684937a1f1823415b1
#
_cell.length_a   1.000
_cell.length_b   1.000
_cell.length_c   1.000
_cell.angle_alpha   90.00
_cell.angle_beta   90.00
_cell.angle_gamma   90.00
#
_symmetry.space_group_name_H-M   'P 1'
#
loop_
_entity.id
_entity.type
_entity.pdbx_description
1 polymer ?
#
loop_
_entity_poly.entity_id
_entity_poly.type
_entity_poly.pdbx_seq_one_letter_code
_entity_poly.pdbx_strand_id
1 'polypeptide(L)'
;MTLPRLRPLALCLTALFAAAHADETPLHAVNVTAKGYAASDLETPLSTGVLTRDELDRRGGQNLGDALRGEPGIAIAADSAQGQNPVLRGLGKDSLVLLVDGVRFNSAQPAGAIASFMTLGLAERVEVVKGGASVLYGTGAIGGAINVLLPQARFTPGVGLAAAASFDSASQGTRGTAVFNGASGDHALMLGASLARIDDYRAPEGKVARTGYDSDSVIGQYRFRIDGQQQLRVSAQIHRDENVWYPGSTRMHPSNPARNSTTIHSPTQERRLLELGWQKKGDGGQPLNLDLRVYRQEMERSIYSWANWLGRDIVTNNVTFRTDGLDARGDWLAHPNHLLSFGVNAWEMRANPDRWMAGAPTFASFAANNPFQNASVKALGVYLQDDMRFGPLNLLAGLRYDTVKSSADSMNNGARTSGLDNSDSAWSGSLAAIYEVAPLLRPYASYARAFRAPGMRERYESGLRGDGYYYAGSPEVEAEKADQYEVGVKGSSERFDYRVAAYYQQIDHYLTGQILTGAAASAACGAANAGNCKKTVNLGAATIKGLEASLRWQVARGHWLNAGYSRVRGENKDLGEALFQMPADELSLGWRGALGGGVSGDFTLRLVDRQERVATRFTRGAENPTAGFVTADFGVNWAYAKDQSLRLAVRNLADKKYHEHLSDGLSGQEIRSPGRSLQLLWRGNF
;
A
#
# COMPACT_ATOMS: atom_id res chain seq x y z
N MET A 1 -24.10 19.88 -29.40
CA MET A 1 -23.22 20.22 -28.27
C MET A 1 -21.89 20.66 -28.83
N THR A 2 -21.59 21.95 -28.71
CA THR A 2 -20.46 22.60 -29.36
C THR A 2 -19.23 22.53 -28.48
N LEU A 3 -18.16 21.92 -28.98
CA LEU A 3 -16.83 21.92 -28.38
C LEU A 3 -16.25 23.35 -28.36
N PRO A 4 -15.62 23.79 -27.26
CA PRO A 4 -14.91 25.08 -27.27
C PRO A 4 -13.61 24.93 -28.06
N ARG A 5 -13.39 25.86 -28.95
CA ARG A 5 -12.21 25.98 -29.82
C ARG A 5 -10.96 26.23 -28.98
N LEU A 6 -10.07 25.24 -28.92
CA LEU A 6 -8.69 25.40 -28.52
C LEU A 6 -7.93 26.22 -29.55
N ARG A 7 -7.53 27.44 -29.21
CA ARG A 7 -6.54 28.20 -29.96
C ARG A 7 -5.15 27.62 -29.71
N PRO A 8 -4.26 27.59 -30.70
CA PRO A 8 -3.02 26.83 -30.62
C PRO A 8 -1.97 27.52 -29.74
N LEU A 9 -1.53 26.81 -28.69
CA LEU A 9 -0.26 27.06 -28.02
C LEU A 9 0.85 26.27 -28.74
N ALA A 10 1.00 26.56 -30.02
CA ALA A 10 2.08 26.03 -30.84
C ALA A 10 2.98 27.21 -31.25
N LEU A 11 3.90 27.59 -30.34
CA LEU A 11 5.15 28.34 -30.70
C LEU A 11 5.95 28.49 -29.39
N CYS A 12 6.89 27.58 -29.13
CA CYS A 12 8.13 27.73 -28.34
C CYS A 12 8.86 26.40 -28.14
N LEU A 13 8.88 25.51 -29.13
CA LEU A 13 9.57 24.22 -29.04
C LEU A 13 10.64 24.01 -30.14
N THR A 14 11.17 25.08 -30.67
CA THR A 14 12.29 24.99 -31.65
C THR A 14 13.43 25.89 -31.26
N ALA A 15 14.24 25.47 -30.30
CA ALA A 15 15.65 25.83 -30.14
C ALA A 15 16.11 25.40 -28.75
N LEU A 16 16.76 24.23 -28.65
CA LEU A 16 17.78 23.93 -27.67
C LEU A 16 18.16 22.44 -27.81
N PHE A 17 18.77 22.09 -28.94
CA PHE A 17 19.49 20.84 -29.11
C PHE A 17 20.99 21.08 -29.02
N ALA A 18 21.57 21.04 -27.86
CA ALA A 18 23.01 20.85 -27.68
C ALA A 18 23.21 19.67 -26.71
N ALA A 19 23.96 18.69 -27.17
CA ALA A 19 24.10 17.38 -26.58
C ALA A 19 24.82 17.42 -25.23
N ALA A 20 24.21 16.85 -24.19
CA ALA A 20 24.92 16.36 -23.02
C ALA A 20 24.72 14.84 -22.93
N HIS A 21 25.82 14.10 -22.86
CA HIS A 21 25.86 12.66 -22.85
C HIS A 21 25.63 12.15 -21.42
N ALA A 22 24.50 11.49 -21.19
CA ALA A 22 24.35 10.48 -20.18
C ALA A 22 23.65 9.31 -20.86
N ASP A 23 24.38 8.27 -21.23
CA ASP A 23 23.82 6.99 -21.63
C ASP A 23 23.23 6.31 -20.39
N GLU A 24 21.97 6.62 -20.08
CA GLU A 24 21.20 5.76 -19.20
C GLU A 24 20.80 4.53 -20.02
N THR A 25 21.59 3.47 -19.93
CA THR A 25 21.14 2.13 -20.35
C THR A 25 19.87 1.83 -19.58
N PRO A 26 18.75 1.47 -20.22
CA PRO A 26 17.54 1.11 -19.49
C PRO A 26 17.83 -0.17 -18.72
N LEU A 27 18.21 -0.04 -17.45
CA LEU A 27 18.23 -1.17 -16.52
C LEU A 27 16.79 -1.64 -16.38
N HIS A 28 16.50 -2.84 -16.88
CA HIS A 28 15.20 -3.47 -16.67
C HIS A 28 14.93 -3.54 -15.17
N ALA A 29 13.75 -3.13 -14.76
CA ALA A 29 13.38 -3.14 -13.35
C ALA A 29 13.53 -4.57 -12.79
N VAL A 30 14.33 -4.71 -11.76
CA VAL A 30 14.51 -5.96 -11.03
C VAL A 30 13.55 -5.96 -9.87
N ASN A 31 12.67 -6.96 -9.80
CA ASN A 31 11.70 -7.16 -8.75
C ASN A 31 12.07 -8.40 -7.94
N VAL A 32 12.15 -8.28 -6.62
CA VAL A 32 12.39 -9.40 -5.70
C VAL A 32 11.07 -9.96 -5.19
N THR A 33 10.09 -9.11 -5.00
CA THR A 33 8.81 -9.46 -4.38
C THR A 33 8.00 -10.46 -5.21
N ALA A 34 8.09 -10.42 -6.54
CA ALA A 34 7.29 -11.27 -7.41
C ALA A 34 7.63 -12.76 -7.35
N LYS A 35 8.92 -13.08 -7.26
CA LYS A 35 9.42 -14.46 -7.23
C LYS A 35 10.12 -14.80 -5.92
N GLY A 36 10.31 -13.78 -5.03
CA GLY A 36 11.06 -13.87 -3.80
C GLY A 36 12.59 -13.81 -3.97
N TYR A 37 13.09 -13.76 -5.18
CA TYR A 37 14.49 -13.49 -5.53
C TYR A 37 14.55 -12.47 -6.67
N ALA A 38 15.72 -11.86 -6.88
CA ALA A 38 15.91 -10.83 -7.90
C ALA A 38 15.66 -11.38 -9.31
N ALA A 39 14.60 -10.92 -9.97
CA ALA A 39 14.24 -11.34 -11.31
C ALA A 39 13.89 -10.12 -12.19
N SER A 40 14.17 -10.22 -13.50
CA SER A 40 13.73 -9.22 -14.47
C SER A 40 12.20 -9.22 -14.57
N ASP A 41 11.60 -8.05 -14.54
CA ASP A 41 10.16 -7.90 -14.78
C ASP A 41 9.73 -8.45 -16.16
N LEU A 42 10.59 -8.32 -17.18
CA LEU A 42 10.31 -8.84 -18.53
C LEU A 42 10.25 -10.37 -18.61
N GLU A 43 10.93 -11.08 -17.71
CA GLU A 43 10.93 -12.54 -17.63
C GLU A 43 9.93 -13.08 -16.60
N THR A 44 9.26 -12.19 -15.89
CA THR A 44 8.30 -12.55 -14.85
C THR A 44 6.90 -12.60 -15.45
N PRO A 45 6.21 -13.76 -15.47
CA PRO A 45 4.87 -13.89 -16.07
C PRO A 45 3.75 -13.35 -15.17
N LEU A 46 3.98 -12.21 -14.52
CA LEU A 46 3.06 -11.54 -13.59
C LEU A 46 3.08 -10.03 -13.83
N SER A 47 2.00 -9.35 -13.50
CA SER A 47 1.98 -7.88 -13.45
C SER A 47 2.71 -7.36 -12.22
N THR A 48 3.77 -6.62 -12.43
CA THR A 48 4.60 -6.04 -11.38
C THR A 48 4.84 -4.56 -11.59
N GLY A 49 5.25 -3.86 -10.56
CA GLY A 49 5.69 -2.46 -10.58
C GLY A 49 6.89 -2.27 -9.67
N VAL A 50 7.79 -1.39 -10.04
CA VAL A 50 8.93 -0.98 -9.20
C VAL A 50 9.06 0.53 -9.29
N LEU A 51 9.03 1.20 -8.14
CA LEU A 51 9.37 2.61 -8.01
C LEU A 51 10.75 2.71 -7.37
N THR A 52 11.71 3.21 -8.11
CA THR A 52 13.07 3.48 -7.62
C THR A 52 13.09 4.72 -6.74
N ARG A 53 14.19 4.93 -5.99
CA ARG A 53 14.37 6.16 -5.19
C ARG A 53 14.20 7.42 -6.03
N ASP A 54 14.75 7.47 -7.24
CA ASP A 54 14.60 8.61 -8.14
C ASP A 54 13.15 8.87 -8.55
N GLU A 55 12.36 7.82 -8.75
CA GLU A 55 10.94 7.95 -9.05
C GLU A 55 10.15 8.44 -7.84
N LEU A 56 10.46 7.93 -6.65
CA LEU A 56 9.89 8.40 -5.40
C LEU A 56 10.19 9.89 -5.17
N ASP A 57 11.42 10.32 -5.44
CA ASP A 57 11.84 11.72 -5.33
C ASP A 57 11.13 12.62 -6.35
N ARG A 58 10.99 12.15 -7.59
CA ARG A 58 10.24 12.91 -8.63
C ARG A 58 8.77 13.08 -8.28
N ARG A 59 8.15 12.05 -7.72
CA ARG A 59 6.75 12.10 -7.31
C ARG A 59 6.52 12.96 -6.06
N GLY A 60 7.54 13.12 -5.22
CA GLY A 60 7.49 13.97 -4.02
C GLY A 60 6.39 13.58 -3.03
N GLY A 61 6.02 12.29 -2.98
CA GLY A 61 4.97 11.79 -2.12
C GLY A 61 5.30 11.92 -0.62
N GLN A 62 4.30 12.28 0.18
CA GLN A 62 4.46 12.40 1.62
C GLN A 62 4.46 11.04 2.34
N ASN A 63 3.72 10.07 1.82
CA ASN A 63 3.61 8.71 2.32
C ASN A 63 3.53 7.70 1.16
N LEU A 64 3.48 6.39 1.49
CA LEU A 64 3.48 5.31 0.49
C LEU A 64 2.30 5.40 -0.47
N GLY A 65 1.09 5.69 0.02
CA GLY A 65 -0.09 5.83 -0.84
C GLY A 65 0.09 6.94 -1.87
N ASP A 66 0.50 8.14 -1.41
CA ASP A 66 0.72 9.28 -2.31
C ASP A 66 1.83 9.00 -3.35
N ALA A 67 2.89 8.30 -2.96
CA ALA A 67 3.97 7.92 -3.89
C ALA A 67 3.54 6.91 -4.97
N LEU A 68 2.55 6.07 -4.68
CA LEU A 68 2.00 5.09 -5.63
C LEU A 68 0.90 5.67 -6.54
N ARG A 69 0.46 6.90 -6.31
CA ARG A 69 -0.57 7.59 -7.11
C ARG A 69 -0.15 7.69 -8.57
N GLY A 70 -1.05 7.33 -9.48
CA GLY A 70 -0.79 7.36 -10.92
C GLY A 70 -0.09 6.11 -11.47
N GLU A 71 0.22 5.11 -10.63
CA GLU A 71 0.63 3.80 -11.13
C GLU A 71 -0.57 3.04 -11.69
N PRO A 72 -0.48 2.47 -12.91
CA PRO A 72 -1.58 1.69 -13.48
C PRO A 72 -2.05 0.59 -12.53
N GLY A 73 -3.38 0.48 -12.34
CA GLY A 73 -4.01 -0.51 -11.46
C GLY A 73 -3.91 -0.20 -9.96
N ILE A 74 -3.36 0.97 -9.58
CA ILE A 74 -3.29 1.42 -8.19
C ILE A 74 -4.09 2.70 -8.01
N ALA A 75 -5.07 2.67 -7.12
CA ALA A 75 -5.78 3.84 -6.64
C ALA A 75 -5.49 4.07 -5.16
N ILE A 76 -5.87 5.22 -4.62
CA ILE A 76 -5.57 5.58 -3.24
C ILE A 76 -6.88 5.86 -2.50
N ALA A 77 -7.11 5.10 -1.43
CA ALA A 77 -8.17 5.38 -0.48
C ALA A 77 -7.60 6.24 0.66
N ALA A 78 -8.07 7.48 0.77
CA ALA A 78 -7.57 8.44 1.73
C ALA A 78 -8.68 8.93 2.66
N ASP A 79 -8.42 8.89 3.98
CA ASP A 79 -9.27 9.50 5.01
C ASP A 79 -8.56 10.67 5.72
N SER A 80 -7.31 10.94 5.34
CA SER A 80 -6.50 12.06 5.82
C SER A 80 -5.27 12.29 4.89
N ALA A 81 -4.45 13.28 5.18
CA ALA A 81 -3.18 13.46 4.51
C ALA A 81 -2.17 12.34 4.85
N GLN A 82 -2.17 11.88 6.10
CA GLN A 82 -1.35 10.76 6.56
C GLN A 82 -1.98 9.42 6.15
N GLY A 83 -3.28 9.27 6.30
CA GLY A 83 -4.03 8.03 6.11
C GLY A 83 -4.34 7.74 4.64
N GLN A 84 -3.34 7.37 3.85
CA GLN A 84 -3.49 7.03 2.44
C GLN A 84 -3.14 5.57 2.18
N ASN A 85 -4.16 4.75 1.92
CA ASN A 85 -4.01 3.32 1.64
C ASN A 85 -4.00 3.04 0.14
N PRO A 86 -3.01 2.30 -0.38
CA PRO A 86 -3.08 1.80 -1.75
C PRO A 86 -4.21 0.77 -1.91
N VAL A 87 -4.84 0.83 -3.06
CA VAL A 87 -5.89 -0.08 -3.52
C VAL A 87 -5.44 -0.65 -4.86
N LEU A 88 -5.14 -1.95 -4.88
CA LEU A 88 -4.69 -2.65 -6.08
C LEU A 88 -5.89 -3.30 -6.76
N ARG A 89 -6.16 -2.92 -8.01
CA ARG A 89 -7.25 -3.50 -8.81
C ARG A 89 -8.60 -3.50 -8.10
N GLY A 90 -8.88 -2.46 -7.29
CA GLY A 90 -10.10 -2.34 -6.51
C GLY A 90 -10.10 -3.07 -5.16
N LEU A 91 -9.02 -3.76 -4.81
CA LEU A 91 -8.84 -4.43 -3.53
C LEU A 91 -7.87 -3.66 -2.65
N GLY A 92 -8.23 -3.44 -1.41
CA GLY A 92 -7.41 -2.69 -0.44
C GLY A 92 -7.34 -3.36 0.91
N LYS A 93 -6.64 -2.73 1.84
CA LYS A 93 -6.54 -3.14 3.27
C LYS A 93 -6.19 -4.62 3.44
N ASP A 94 -7.10 -5.39 4.05
CA ASP A 94 -6.87 -6.78 4.44
C ASP A 94 -6.72 -7.75 3.25
N SER A 95 -7.05 -7.30 2.03
CA SER A 95 -6.86 -8.06 0.78
C SER A 95 -5.50 -7.82 0.12
N LEU A 96 -4.63 -7.01 0.74
CA LEU A 96 -3.26 -6.75 0.32
C LEU A 96 -2.28 -7.15 1.41
N VAL A 97 -1.14 -7.71 1.00
CA VAL A 97 0.00 -7.89 1.90
C VAL A 97 0.95 -6.71 1.76
N LEU A 98 1.14 -5.99 2.86
CA LEU A 98 2.12 -4.92 2.96
C LEU A 98 3.38 -5.47 3.65
N LEU A 99 4.54 -5.12 3.13
CA LEU A 99 5.84 -5.62 3.59
C LEU A 99 6.83 -4.46 3.75
N VAL A 100 7.73 -4.56 4.71
CA VAL A 100 8.95 -3.76 4.78
C VAL A 100 10.15 -4.72 4.87
N ASP A 101 11.06 -4.63 3.91
CA ASP A 101 12.18 -5.57 3.76
C ASP A 101 11.72 -7.04 3.77
N GLY A 102 10.52 -7.32 3.24
CA GLY A 102 9.92 -8.65 3.25
C GLY A 102 9.27 -9.07 4.57
N VAL A 103 9.34 -8.28 5.64
CA VAL A 103 8.60 -8.52 6.88
C VAL A 103 7.16 -8.04 6.72
N ARG A 104 6.21 -8.94 6.98
CA ARG A 104 4.79 -8.66 6.83
C ARG A 104 4.27 -7.70 7.90
N PHE A 105 3.47 -6.73 7.46
CA PHE A 105 2.63 -5.92 8.33
C PHE A 105 1.36 -6.68 8.69
N ASN A 106 1.25 -7.08 9.94
CA ASN A 106 0.02 -7.63 10.48
C ASN A 106 -0.66 -6.59 11.36
N SER A 107 -1.88 -6.24 11.01
CA SER A 107 -2.67 -5.26 11.76
C SER A 107 -4.16 -5.54 11.55
N ALA A 108 -4.96 -5.30 12.56
CA ALA A 108 -6.41 -5.35 12.48
C ALA A 108 -6.98 -3.96 12.80
N GLN A 109 -6.61 -2.96 12.03
CA GLN A 109 -6.95 -1.57 12.31
C GLN A 109 -8.25 -1.13 11.63
N PRO A 110 -9.17 -0.46 12.33
CA PRO A 110 -10.47 -0.07 11.79
C PRO A 110 -10.41 1.11 10.82
N ALA A 111 -9.58 2.10 11.08
CA ALA A 111 -9.49 3.33 10.31
C ALA A 111 -8.03 3.71 10.09
N GLY A 112 -7.80 4.60 9.14
CA GLY A 112 -6.48 5.10 8.79
C GLY A 112 -5.65 4.11 8.00
N ALA A 113 -4.46 4.53 7.66
CA ALA A 113 -3.61 3.81 6.75
C ALA A 113 -2.64 2.89 7.48
N ILE A 114 -2.73 1.60 7.21
CA ILE A 114 -1.68 0.65 7.58
C ILE A 114 -0.39 1.01 6.83
N ALA A 115 -0.51 1.44 5.57
CA ALA A 115 0.62 1.85 4.74
C ALA A 115 1.39 3.07 5.30
N SER A 116 0.79 3.87 6.16
CA SER A 116 1.45 5.03 6.79
C SER A 116 2.47 4.65 7.86
N PHE A 117 2.42 3.43 8.41
CA PHE A 117 3.46 2.93 9.31
C PHE A 117 4.79 2.57 8.60
N MET A 118 4.90 2.89 7.31
CA MET A 118 6.09 2.66 6.50
C MET A 118 6.83 3.97 6.24
N THR A 119 8.12 4.00 6.55
CA THR A 119 8.94 5.20 6.32
C THR A 119 9.30 5.35 4.84
N LEU A 120 8.53 6.14 4.09
CA LEU A 120 8.85 6.45 2.70
C LEU A 120 10.13 7.28 2.58
N GLY A 121 10.41 8.16 3.55
CA GLY A 121 11.61 9.01 3.54
C GLY A 121 12.91 8.23 3.41
N LEU A 122 12.96 7.01 3.97
CA LEU A 122 14.12 6.12 3.93
C LEU A 122 14.01 5.02 2.87
N ALA A 123 12.89 4.89 2.13
CA ALA A 123 12.74 3.83 1.14
C ALA A 123 13.75 3.97 -0.01
N GLU A 124 14.47 2.91 -0.35
CA GLU A 124 15.30 2.84 -1.57
C GLU A 124 14.44 2.56 -2.80
N ARG A 125 13.43 1.69 -2.64
CA ARG A 125 12.46 1.39 -3.69
C ARG A 125 11.18 0.81 -3.11
N VAL A 126 10.12 0.84 -3.89
CA VAL A 126 8.86 0.17 -3.61
C VAL A 126 8.58 -0.82 -4.73
N GLU A 127 8.31 -2.07 -4.36
CA GLU A 127 7.95 -3.13 -5.30
C GLU A 127 6.49 -3.52 -5.12
N VAL A 128 5.80 -3.73 -6.22
CA VAL A 128 4.38 -4.11 -6.25
C VAL A 128 4.21 -5.37 -7.09
N VAL A 129 3.48 -6.33 -6.56
CA VAL A 129 2.96 -7.50 -7.29
C VAL A 129 1.44 -7.39 -7.30
N LYS A 130 0.84 -7.40 -8.47
CA LYS A 130 -0.60 -7.23 -8.66
C LYS A 130 -1.27 -8.57 -8.90
N GLY A 131 -2.41 -8.80 -8.22
CA GLY A 131 -3.15 -10.04 -8.29
C GLY A 131 -2.71 -11.10 -7.27
N GLY A 132 -3.21 -12.33 -7.39
CA GLY A 132 -3.03 -13.37 -6.39
C GLY A 132 -1.57 -13.73 -6.11
N ALA A 133 -1.03 -13.31 -4.97
CA ALA A 133 0.34 -13.55 -4.53
C ALA A 133 0.43 -14.50 -3.32
N SER A 134 -0.63 -15.30 -3.07
CA SER A 134 -0.72 -16.13 -1.86
C SER A 134 0.33 -17.23 -1.79
N VAL A 135 0.91 -17.71 -2.90
CA VAL A 135 1.97 -18.75 -2.86
C VAL A 135 3.14 -18.30 -1.99
N LEU A 136 3.64 -17.08 -2.15
CA LEU A 136 4.75 -16.57 -1.35
C LEU A 136 4.31 -15.96 -0.02
N TYR A 137 3.17 -15.28 0.01
CA TYR A 137 2.78 -14.41 1.12
C TYR A 137 1.62 -14.93 1.96
N GLY A 138 0.96 -16.02 1.54
CA GLY A 138 -0.14 -16.66 2.28
C GLY A 138 -1.40 -15.82 2.34
N THR A 139 -2.13 -15.98 3.44
CA THR A 139 -3.43 -15.32 3.65
C THR A 139 -3.39 -13.81 3.46
N GLY A 140 -4.40 -13.25 2.78
CA GLY A 140 -4.56 -11.80 2.54
C GLY A 140 -3.92 -11.29 1.25
N ALA A 141 -3.13 -12.10 0.52
CA ALA A 141 -2.53 -11.69 -0.75
C ALA A 141 -3.46 -11.93 -1.96
N ILE A 142 -4.75 -11.60 -1.84
CA ILE A 142 -5.74 -11.74 -2.91
C ILE A 142 -5.56 -10.65 -3.98
N GLY A 143 -5.38 -9.40 -3.56
CA GLY A 143 -5.17 -8.25 -4.43
C GLY A 143 -3.72 -8.08 -4.85
N GLY A 144 -2.79 -8.64 -4.09
CA GLY A 144 -1.36 -8.55 -4.34
C GLY A 144 -0.52 -8.27 -3.12
N ALA A 145 0.72 -7.83 -3.37
CA ALA A 145 1.67 -7.45 -2.32
C ALA A 145 2.41 -6.17 -2.67
N ILE A 146 2.70 -5.35 -1.67
CA ILE A 146 3.53 -4.14 -1.78
C ILE A 146 4.67 -4.27 -0.77
N ASN A 147 5.91 -4.12 -1.22
CA ASN A 147 7.10 -4.22 -0.40
C ASN A 147 7.92 -2.94 -0.47
N VAL A 148 8.11 -2.29 0.67
CA VAL A 148 9.00 -1.14 0.81
C VAL A 148 10.38 -1.67 1.20
N LEU A 149 11.36 -1.45 0.36
CA LEU A 149 12.73 -1.87 0.58
C LEU A 149 13.54 -0.68 1.11
N LEU A 150 14.16 -0.88 2.27
CA LEU A 150 14.96 0.12 2.97
C LEU A 150 16.45 -0.07 2.64
N PRO A 151 17.31 0.94 2.91
CA PRO A 151 18.73 0.82 2.79
C PRO A 151 19.28 -0.36 3.59
N GLN A 152 20.26 -1.04 3.03
CA GLN A 152 20.88 -2.21 3.64
C GLN A 152 22.34 -1.92 3.97
N ALA A 153 22.83 -2.46 5.08
CA ALA A 153 24.26 -2.45 5.40
C ALA A 153 25.06 -3.19 4.31
N ARG A 154 26.08 -2.55 3.78
CA ARG A 154 26.88 -3.07 2.64
C ARG A 154 28.31 -3.32 3.09
N PHE A 155 28.91 -4.42 2.67
CA PHE A 155 30.31 -4.77 2.97
C PHE A 155 31.35 -4.03 2.11
N THR A 156 30.94 -2.96 1.41
CA THR A 156 31.89 -2.07 0.73
C THR A 156 32.73 -1.35 1.76
N PRO A 157 34.07 -1.55 1.80
CA PRO A 157 34.92 -0.92 2.80
C PRO A 157 34.85 0.60 2.78
N GLY A 158 34.90 1.21 3.96
CA GLY A 158 34.82 2.65 4.13
C GLY A 158 33.53 3.13 4.77
N VAL A 159 33.31 4.42 4.69
CA VAL A 159 32.13 5.09 5.21
C VAL A 159 31.46 5.93 4.11
N GLY A 160 30.14 6.09 4.21
CA GLY A 160 29.38 6.93 3.31
C GLY A 160 28.16 7.51 4.03
N LEU A 161 27.76 8.68 3.63
CA LEU A 161 26.58 9.37 4.15
C LEU A 161 25.71 9.83 2.98
N ALA A 162 24.45 9.40 2.94
CA ALA A 162 23.45 9.98 2.06
C ALA A 162 22.51 10.88 2.88
N ALA A 163 22.20 12.09 2.41
CA ALA A 163 21.30 13.00 3.07
C ALA A 163 20.33 13.64 2.06
N ALA A 164 19.12 13.95 2.53
CA ALA A 164 18.16 14.73 1.74
C ALA A 164 17.34 15.64 2.63
N ALA A 165 16.93 16.79 2.08
CA ALA A 165 16.03 17.73 2.72
C ALA A 165 14.97 18.17 1.71
N SER A 166 13.69 18.19 2.12
CA SER A 166 12.59 18.61 1.26
C SER A 166 11.64 19.58 1.96
N PHE A 167 10.97 20.40 1.14
CA PHE A 167 9.93 21.33 1.55
C PHE A 167 8.75 21.25 0.58
N ASP A 168 7.52 21.36 1.11
CA ASP A 168 6.27 21.41 0.35
C ASP A 168 5.44 22.62 0.80
N SER A 169 5.11 23.52 -0.14
CA SER A 169 4.44 24.78 0.20
C SER A 169 2.94 24.62 0.50
N ALA A 170 2.26 23.57 0.01
CA ALA A 170 0.84 23.37 0.30
C ALA A 170 0.62 23.04 1.77
N SER A 171 1.47 22.21 2.35
CA SER A 171 1.43 21.79 3.75
C SER A 171 2.46 22.50 4.63
N GLN A 172 3.24 23.45 4.13
CA GLN A 172 4.43 24.00 4.81
C GLN A 172 5.35 22.87 5.34
N GLY A 173 5.24 21.70 4.70
CA GLY A 173 5.84 20.46 5.17
C GLY A 173 7.35 20.44 4.93
N THR A 174 8.11 20.04 5.95
CA THR A 174 9.54 19.82 5.86
C THR A 174 9.88 18.38 6.18
N ARG A 175 10.90 17.84 5.50
CA ARG A 175 11.45 16.52 5.80
C ARG A 175 12.97 16.53 5.65
N GLY A 176 13.66 15.99 6.65
CA GLY A 176 15.09 15.68 6.59
C GLY A 176 15.33 14.19 6.67
N THR A 177 16.26 13.66 5.88
CA THR A 177 16.69 12.25 5.94
C THR A 177 18.19 12.15 5.92
N ALA A 178 18.73 11.15 6.63
CA ALA A 178 20.14 10.81 6.59
C ALA A 178 20.31 9.29 6.68
N VAL A 179 21.22 8.73 5.89
CA VAL A 179 21.57 7.31 5.90
C VAL A 179 23.09 7.21 5.93
N PHE A 180 23.62 6.66 7.01
CA PHE A 180 25.03 6.33 7.18
C PHE A 180 25.25 4.86 6.83
N ASN A 181 26.31 4.55 6.08
CA ASN A 181 26.82 3.21 5.87
C ASN A 181 28.31 3.17 6.21
N GLY A 182 28.73 2.14 6.95
CA GLY A 182 30.13 1.91 7.28
C GLY A 182 30.46 0.42 7.27
N ALA A 183 31.63 0.04 6.71
CA ALA A 183 32.07 -1.33 6.70
C ALA A 183 33.58 -1.45 6.85
N SER A 184 34.02 -2.50 7.59
CA SER A 184 35.41 -2.87 7.78
C SER A 184 35.51 -4.36 8.02
N GLY A 185 36.32 -5.05 7.19
CA GLY A 185 36.45 -6.52 7.26
C GLY A 185 35.11 -7.21 7.07
N ASP A 186 34.75 -8.02 8.05
CA ASP A 186 33.51 -8.82 8.04
C ASP A 186 32.32 -8.12 8.70
N HIS A 187 32.42 -6.84 8.98
CA HIS A 187 31.41 -6.04 9.66
C HIS A 187 30.85 -4.96 8.74
N ALA A 188 29.54 -4.81 8.71
CA ALA A 188 28.85 -3.72 8.02
C ALA A 188 27.72 -3.17 8.90
N LEU A 189 27.61 -1.84 8.95
CA LEU A 189 26.60 -1.11 9.70
C LEU A 189 25.88 -0.11 8.80
N MET A 190 24.59 -0.04 8.89
CA MET A 190 23.75 1.02 8.33
C MET A 190 22.91 1.63 9.43
N LEU A 191 22.84 2.97 9.47
CA LEU A 191 21.95 3.74 10.33
C LEU A 191 21.19 4.75 9.46
N GLY A 192 19.88 4.84 9.61
CA GLY A 192 19.05 5.79 8.88
C GLY A 192 18.08 6.51 9.80
N ALA A 193 17.84 7.79 9.52
CA ALA A 193 16.84 8.61 10.21
C ALA A 193 16.05 9.46 9.20
N SER A 194 14.76 9.64 9.46
CA SER A 194 13.88 10.55 8.72
C SER A 194 13.00 11.29 9.71
N LEU A 195 12.95 12.62 9.60
CA LEU A 195 12.13 13.50 10.43
C LEU A 195 11.27 14.35 9.50
N ALA A 196 9.95 14.38 9.72
CA ALA A 196 9.04 15.22 8.96
C ALA A 196 8.07 15.97 9.87
N ARG A 197 7.80 17.23 9.52
CA ARG A 197 6.80 18.10 10.15
C ARG A 197 5.91 18.63 9.05
N ILE A 198 4.63 18.36 9.13
CA ILE A 198 3.66 18.61 8.08
C ILE A 198 2.47 19.35 8.69
N ASP A 199 2.25 20.58 8.27
CA ASP A 199 1.10 21.38 8.68
C ASP A 199 -0.16 21.02 7.89
N ASP A 200 -1.30 21.58 8.28
CA ASP A 200 -2.54 21.47 7.52
C ASP A 200 -2.36 22.03 6.11
N TYR A 201 -2.61 21.20 5.10
CA TYR A 201 -2.43 21.63 3.72
C TYR A 201 -3.53 22.58 3.22
N ARG A 202 -3.22 23.29 2.14
CA ARG A 202 -4.14 24.16 1.42
C ARG A 202 -4.68 23.43 0.18
N ALA A 203 -6.00 23.38 0.06
CA ALA A 203 -6.72 23.14 -1.19
C ALA A 203 -6.97 24.49 -1.90
N PRO A 204 -7.41 24.50 -3.18
CA PRO A 204 -7.70 25.75 -3.90
C PRO A 204 -8.67 26.68 -3.16
N GLU A 205 -9.60 26.14 -2.39
CA GLU A 205 -10.58 26.91 -1.61
C GLU A 205 -10.09 27.38 -0.25
N GLY A 206 -8.90 26.99 0.17
CA GLY A 206 -8.33 27.37 1.45
C GLY A 206 -7.73 26.23 2.24
N LYS A 207 -7.42 26.50 3.50
CA LYS A 207 -6.81 25.54 4.41
C LYS A 207 -7.77 24.39 4.74
N VAL A 208 -7.30 23.15 4.64
CA VAL A 208 -8.01 21.94 5.08
C VAL A 208 -7.54 21.58 6.48
N ALA A 209 -8.36 21.90 7.46
CA ALA A 209 -8.01 21.70 8.86
C ALA A 209 -7.83 20.22 9.24
N ARG A 210 -6.94 19.94 10.18
CA ARG A 210 -6.68 18.61 10.72
C ARG A 210 -6.05 17.65 9.71
N THR A 211 -5.21 18.17 8.84
CA THR A 211 -4.43 17.36 7.88
C THR A 211 -2.94 17.34 8.18
N GLY A 212 -2.49 18.16 9.14
CA GLY A 212 -1.11 18.14 9.61
C GLY A 212 -0.80 16.93 10.49
N TYR A 213 0.47 16.55 10.56
CA TYR A 213 1.01 15.50 11.43
C TYR A 213 2.53 15.57 11.48
N ASP A 214 3.11 14.95 12.51
CA ASP A 214 4.55 14.76 12.66
C ASP A 214 4.91 13.31 12.38
N SER A 215 6.08 13.04 11.74
CA SER A 215 6.50 11.69 11.39
C SER A 215 8.00 11.53 11.57
N ASP A 216 8.39 10.58 12.43
CA ASP A 216 9.78 10.30 12.77
C ASP A 216 10.10 8.82 12.54
N SER A 217 11.25 8.53 11.95
CA SER A 217 11.71 7.16 11.71
C SER A 217 13.18 7.02 11.99
N VAL A 218 13.55 5.92 12.62
CA VAL A 218 14.94 5.50 12.80
C VAL A 218 15.05 4.04 12.42
N ILE A 219 16.08 3.71 11.63
CA ILE A 219 16.40 2.35 11.23
C ILE A 219 17.87 2.06 11.47
N GLY A 220 18.18 0.83 11.83
CA GLY A 220 19.54 0.35 11.97
C GLY A 220 19.65 -1.08 11.51
N GLN A 221 20.73 -1.41 10.81
CA GLN A 221 21.04 -2.77 10.42
C GLN A 221 22.54 -3.02 10.60
N TYR A 222 22.85 -4.13 11.26
CA TYR A 222 24.20 -4.65 11.36
C TYR A 222 24.27 -6.00 10.65
N ARG A 223 25.33 -6.20 9.87
CA ARG A 223 25.65 -7.47 9.21
C ARG A 223 27.03 -7.94 9.61
N PHE A 224 27.13 -9.22 9.87
CA PHE A 224 28.38 -9.91 10.16
C PHE A 224 28.57 -11.07 9.18
N ARG A 225 29.68 -11.07 8.45
CA ARG A 225 30.07 -12.17 7.57
C ARG A 225 30.77 -13.23 8.41
N ILE A 226 30.16 -14.41 8.52
CA ILE A 226 30.74 -15.56 9.23
C ILE A 226 31.87 -16.17 8.39
N ASP A 227 31.61 -16.27 7.08
CA ASP A 227 32.54 -16.76 6.08
C ASP A 227 32.16 -16.22 4.67
N GLY A 228 32.76 -16.75 3.60
CA GLY A 228 32.49 -16.32 2.22
C GLY A 228 31.04 -16.57 1.74
N GLN A 229 30.28 -17.43 2.43
CA GLN A 229 28.92 -17.85 2.05
C GLN A 229 27.87 -17.44 3.06
N GLN A 230 28.22 -17.28 4.33
CA GLN A 230 27.28 -17.09 5.42
C GLN A 230 27.38 -15.70 6.05
N GLN A 231 26.22 -15.14 6.40
CA GLN A 231 26.15 -13.87 7.14
C GLN A 231 24.99 -13.89 8.14
N LEU A 232 25.19 -13.16 9.22
CA LEU A 232 24.15 -12.77 10.18
C LEU A 232 23.69 -11.35 9.90
N ARG A 233 22.43 -11.08 10.19
CA ARG A 233 21.81 -9.76 10.10
C ARG A 233 21.01 -9.50 11.36
N VAL A 234 21.20 -8.31 11.95
CA VAL A 234 20.32 -7.77 12.99
C VAL A 234 19.76 -6.46 12.47
N SER A 235 18.45 -6.29 12.48
CA SER A 235 17.77 -5.08 12.03
C SER A 235 16.83 -4.57 13.10
N ALA A 236 16.82 -3.26 13.33
CA ALA A 236 15.89 -2.58 14.22
C ALA A 236 15.27 -1.38 13.50
N GLN A 237 13.96 -1.19 13.65
CA GLN A 237 13.22 -0.09 13.01
C GLN A 237 12.21 0.47 14.01
N ILE A 238 12.13 1.80 14.07
CA ILE A 238 11.10 2.54 14.79
C ILE A 238 10.53 3.57 13.84
N HIS A 239 9.21 3.62 13.74
CA HIS A 239 8.48 4.63 13.01
C HIS A 239 7.35 5.13 13.89
N ARG A 240 7.23 6.47 14.06
CA ARG A 240 6.22 7.11 14.87
C ARG A 240 5.58 8.25 14.10
N ASP A 241 4.26 8.31 14.14
CA ASP A 241 3.49 9.48 13.72
C ASP A 241 2.72 10.04 14.93
N GLU A 242 2.67 11.36 15.03
CA GLU A 242 1.97 12.08 16.09
C GLU A 242 0.97 13.09 15.52
N ASN A 243 -0.02 13.45 16.32
CA ASN A 243 -1.05 14.44 15.99
C ASN A 243 -1.86 14.12 14.72
N VAL A 244 -2.05 12.84 14.42
CA VAL A 244 -2.75 12.39 13.21
C VAL A 244 -4.25 12.54 13.37
N TRP A 245 -4.90 13.21 12.44
CA TRP A 245 -6.35 13.33 12.35
C TRP A 245 -6.89 12.68 11.07
N TYR A 246 -8.12 12.21 11.15
CA TYR A 246 -8.85 11.60 10.03
C TYR A 246 -10.08 12.42 9.68
N PRO A 247 -9.94 13.58 8.99
CA PRO A 247 -11.06 14.47 8.69
C PRO A 247 -12.16 13.80 7.86
N GLY A 248 -11.83 12.81 7.03
CA GLY A 248 -12.80 11.98 6.31
C GLY A 248 -13.70 11.12 7.22
N SER A 249 -13.32 10.94 8.49
CA SER A 249 -14.15 10.29 9.51
C SER A 249 -15.13 11.24 10.19
N THR A 250 -15.13 12.54 9.85
CA THR A 250 -15.98 13.53 10.49
C THR A 250 -17.45 13.25 10.22
N ARG A 251 -18.26 13.17 11.29
CA ARG A 251 -19.69 12.89 11.21
C ARG A 251 -20.50 13.95 11.92
N MET A 252 -21.55 14.41 11.27
CA MET A 252 -22.56 15.27 11.88
C MET A 252 -23.49 14.42 12.77
N HIS A 253 -23.96 14.98 13.88
CA HIS A 253 -24.90 14.30 14.76
C HIS A 253 -26.22 14.07 14.01
N PRO A 254 -26.71 12.83 13.86
CA PRO A 254 -27.84 12.52 12.98
C PRO A 254 -29.14 13.15 13.42
N SER A 255 -29.36 13.35 14.72
CA SER A 255 -30.61 13.91 15.28
C SER A 255 -30.51 15.37 15.75
N ASN A 256 -29.34 15.95 15.73
CA ASN A 256 -29.12 17.35 16.11
C ASN A 256 -27.90 17.93 15.37
N PRO A 257 -28.05 18.41 14.13
CA PRO A 257 -26.98 19.03 13.36
C PRO A 257 -26.35 20.25 14.06
N ALA A 258 -27.08 20.93 14.98
CA ALA A 258 -26.54 22.01 15.80
C ALA A 258 -25.56 21.50 16.89
N ARG A 259 -25.65 20.23 17.26
CA ARG A 259 -24.62 19.53 18.04
C ARG A 259 -23.56 19.00 17.10
N ASN A 260 -22.74 19.77 16.72
CA ASN A 260 -21.58 19.56 15.87
C ASN A 260 -21.07 18.10 15.77
N SER A 261 -20.03 17.88 15.03
CA SER A 261 -19.52 16.61 14.56
C SER A 261 -18.58 15.92 15.58
N THR A 262 -18.42 14.60 15.41
CA THR A 262 -17.28 13.85 15.94
C THR A 262 -16.24 13.64 14.83
N THR A 263 -14.96 13.59 15.20
CA THR A 263 -13.86 13.29 14.27
C THR A 263 -12.90 12.32 14.95
N ILE A 264 -12.43 11.31 14.20
CA ILE A 264 -11.42 10.38 14.72
C ILE A 264 -10.03 11.03 14.61
N HIS A 265 -9.20 10.79 15.63
CA HIS A 265 -7.79 11.15 15.60
C HIS A 265 -6.94 10.09 16.30
N SER A 266 -5.65 10.14 16.06
CA SER A 266 -4.63 9.33 16.70
C SER A 266 -3.55 10.25 17.25
N PRO A 267 -3.54 10.52 18.57
CA PRO A 267 -2.48 11.33 19.18
C PRO A 267 -1.09 10.77 18.91
N THR A 268 -0.96 9.44 18.97
CA THR A 268 0.30 8.73 18.70
C THR A 268 0.01 7.40 18.05
N GLN A 269 0.80 7.06 17.04
CA GLN A 269 0.89 5.72 16.48
C GLN A 269 2.34 5.39 16.20
N GLU A 270 2.76 4.18 16.58
CA GLU A 270 4.15 3.77 16.52
C GLU A 270 4.27 2.34 16.02
N ARG A 271 5.30 2.07 15.23
CA ARG A 271 5.72 0.74 14.85
C ARG A 271 7.16 0.52 15.27
N ARG A 272 7.41 -0.60 15.96
CA ARG A 272 8.75 -1.10 16.29
C ARG A 272 8.94 -2.46 15.64
N LEU A 273 10.09 -2.69 15.05
CA LEU A 273 10.49 -3.98 14.49
C LEU A 273 11.89 -4.32 14.96
N LEU A 274 12.06 -5.55 15.44
CA LEU A 274 13.37 -6.17 15.68
C LEU A 274 13.43 -7.47 14.89
N GLU A 275 14.50 -7.66 14.12
CA GLU A 275 14.72 -8.82 13.28
C GLU A 275 16.11 -9.38 13.48
N LEU A 276 16.21 -10.70 13.54
CA LEU A 276 17.45 -11.46 13.46
C LEU A 276 17.37 -12.39 12.24
N GLY A 277 18.33 -12.29 11.34
CA GLY A 277 18.43 -13.08 10.11
C GLY A 277 19.75 -13.82 9.97
N TRP A 278 19.68 -14.99 9.38
CA TRP A 278 20.84 -15.74 8.91
C TRP A 278 20.64 -16.06 7.44
N GLN A 279 21.68 -15.86 6.65
CA GLN A 279 21.68 -16.14 5.22
C GLN A 279 22.88 -17.01 4.85
N LYS A 280 22.63 -18.01 4.01
CA LYS A 280 23.67 -18.80 3.34
C LYS A 280 23.49 -18.68 1.83
N LYS A 281 24.56 -18.34 1.14
CA LYS A 281 24.63 -18.38 -0.33
C LYS A 281 25.17 -19.72 -0.78
N GLY A 282 24.55 -20.30 -1.78
CA GLY A 282 25.08 -21.48 -2.46
C GLY A 282 26.33 -21.17 -3.30
N ASP A 283 27.09 -22.19 -3.56
CA ASP A 283 28.23 -22.16 -4.49
C ASP A 283 28.05 -23.13 -5.67
N GLY A 284 29.05 -23.24 -6.55
CA GLY A 284 28.99 -24.12 -7.69
C GLY A 284 28.87 -25.62 -7.37
N GLY A 285 29.22 -26.04 -6.14
CA GLY A 285 29.07 -27.42 -5.67
C GLY A 285 27.77 -27.68 -4.91
N GLN A 286 27.20 -26.64 -4.31
CA GLN A 286 25.96 -26.69 -3.58
C GLN A 286 25.10 -25.45 -3.90
N PRO A 287 24.36 -25.43 -5.02
CA PRO A 287 23.60 -24.27 -5.46
C PRO A 287 22.29 -24.09 -4.66
N LEU A 288 22.40 -24.03 -3.32
CA LEU A 288 21.31 -23.85 -2.39
C LEU A 288 21.51 -22.56 -1.56
N ASN A 289 20.70 -21.56 -1.81
CA ASN A 289 20.60 -20.39 -0.95
C ASN A 289 19.58 -20.65 0.16
N LEU A 290 19.90 -20.20 1.38
CA LEU A 290 19.00 -20.26 2.52
C LEU A 290 18.88 -18.86 3.14
N ASP A 291 17.67 -18.49 3.57
CA ASP A 291 17.38 -17.30 4.35
C ASP A 291 16.46 -17.71 5.52
N LEU A 292 16.93 -17.50 6.72
CA LEU A 292 16.16 -17.72 7.95
C LEU A 292 16.03 -16.40 8.68
N ARG A 293 14.83 -16.07 9.10
CA ARG A 293 14.52 -14.82 9.80
C ARG A 293 13.53 -15.07 10.92
N VAL A 294 13.83 -14.51 12.09
CA VAL A 294 12.87 -14.37 13.20
C VAL A 294 12.69 -12.89 13.49
N TYR A 295 11.46 -12.49 13.82
CA TYR A 295 11.17 -11.09 14.08
C TYR A 295 10.08 -10.90 15.13
N ARG A 296 10.13 -9.75 15.78
CA ARG A 296 9.05 -9.18 16.59
C ARG A 296 8.69 -7.82 16.06
N GLN A 297 7.42 -7.61 15.81
CA GLN A 297 6.85 -6.34 15.42
C GLN A 297 5.76 -5.94 16.39
N GLU A 298 5.79 -4.70 16.85
CA GLU A 298 4.75 -4.08 17.65
C GLU A 298 4.21 -2.86 16.91
N MET A 299 2.88 -2.77 16.79
CA MET A 299 2.19 -1.61 16.23
C MET A 299 1.23 -1.08 17.29
N GLU A 300 1.63 0.01 17.91
CA GLU A 300 0.85 0.72 18.91
C GLU A 300 0.03 1.83 18.26
N ARG A 301 -1.22 1.96 18.66
CA ARG A 301 -2.09 2.99 18.15
C ARG A 301 -3.10 3.45 19.17
N SER A 302 -3.14 4.77 19.38
CA SER A 302 -4.22 5.47 20.06
C SER A 302 -5.26 5.92 19.04
N ILE A 303 -6.52 5.49 19.15
CA ILE A 303 -7.62 5.89 18.27
C ILE A 303 -8.70 6.51 19.12
N TYR A 304 -8.83 7.82 19.04
CA TYR A 304 -9.76 8.59 19.87
C TYR A 304 -10.85 9.20 19.01
N SER A 305 -12.00 9.49 19.63
CA SER A 305 -13.10 10.19 18.98
C SER A 305 -13.33 11.53 19.67
N TRP A 306 -12.97 12.60 18.98
CA TRP A 306 -13.12 13.97 19.43
C TRP A 306 -14.54 14.48 19.16
N ALA A 307 -15.20 14.98 20.19
CA ALA A 307 -16.49 15.65 20.09
C ALA A 307 -16.29 17.16 19.97
N ASN A 308 -16.52 17.73 18.78
CA ASN A 308 -16.29 19.14 18.53
C ASN A 308 -17.13 20.06 19.44
N TRP A 309 -18.36 19.66 19.78
CA TRP A 309 -19.24 20.44 20.67
C TRP A 309 -18.84 20.43 22.14
N LEU A 310 -18.05 19.43 22.57
CA LEU A 310 -17.54 19.31 23.92
C LEU A 310 -16.09 19.81 24.04
N GLY A 311 -15.39 19.95 22.92
CA GLY A 311 -13.98 20.29 22.91
C GLY A 311 -13.08 19.25 23.58
N ARG A 312 -13.50 17.95 23.56
CA ARG A 312 -12.77 16.84 24.17
C ARG A 312 -13.10 15.49 23.53
N ASP A 313 -12.31 14.48 23.87
CA ASP A 313 -12.57 13.11 23.48
C ASP A 313 -13.77 12.51 24.23
N ILE A 314 -14.56 11.70 23.52
CA ILE A 314 -15.67 10.90 24.06
C ILE A 314 -15.41 9.39 23.90
N VAL A 315 -14.42 9.00 23.12
CA VAL A 315 -13.91 7.64 23.02
C VAL A 315 -12.40 7.70 23.06
N THR A 316 -11.77 6.88 23.87
CA THR A 316 -10.35 6.58 23.83
C THR A 316 -10.16 5.08 23.59
N ASN A 317 -9.24 4.70 22.73
CA ASN A 317 -8.91 3.31 22.45
C ASN A 317 -7.40 3.20 22.19
N ASN A 318 -6.70 2.54 23.10
CA ASN A 318 -5.29 2.23 22.96
C ASN A 318 -5.15 0.75 22.64
N VAL A 319 -4.43 0.41 21.59
CA VAL A 319 -4.22 -0.97 21.19
C VAL A 319 -2.82 -1.19 20.67
N THR A 320 -2.19 -2.26 21.11
CA THR A 320 -0.92 -2.76 20.58
C THR A 320 -1.16 -4.08 19.87
N PHE A 321 -0.81 -4.14 18.59
CA PHE A 321 -0.77 -5.37 17.80
C PHE A 321 0.68 -5.87 17.84
N ARG A 322 0.91 -6.95 18.56
CA ARG A 322 2.21 -7.60 18.67
C ARG A 322 2.25 -8.83 17.79
N THR A 323 3.21 -8.88 16.88
CA THR A 323 3.44 -10.03 16.00
C THR A 323 4.83 -10.60 16.25
N ASP A 324 4.88 -11.88 16.56
CA ASP A 324 6.10 -12.69 16.56
C ASP A 324 6.07 -13.58 15.31
N GLY A 325 7.16 -13.61 14.53
CA GLY A 325 7.20 -14.33 13.26
C GLY A 325 8.51 -15.04 12.97
N LEU A 326 8.40 -16.06 12.14
CA LEU A 326 9.47 -16.85 11.57
C LEU A 326 9.25 -16.99 10.07
N ASP A 327 10.25 -16.66 9.28
CA ASP A 327 10.30 -16.97 7.86
C ASP A 327 11.55 -17.79 7.57
N ALA A 328 11.39 -18.92 6.91
CA ALA A 328 12.48 -19.75 6.41
C ALA A 328 12.27 -19.99 4.93
N ARG A 329 13.30 -19.74 4.14
CA ARG A 329 13.29 -19.89 2.68
C ARG A 329 14.55 -20.57 2.18
N GLY A 330 14.37 -21.43 1.17
CA GLY A 330 15.44 -22.01 0.39
C GLY A 330 15.21 -21.79 -1.10
N ASP A 331 16.26 -21.47 -1.86
CA ASP A 331 16.27 -21.42 -3.31
C ASP A 331 17.33 -22.39 -3.81
N TRP A 332 16.92 -23.42 -4.51
CA TRP A 332 17.78 -24.51 -4.96
C TRP A 332 17.72 -24.66 -6.49
N LEU A 333 18.86 -24.42 -7.14
CA LEU A 333 19.01 -24.75 -8.56
C LEU A 333 19.17 -26.28 -8.70
N ALA A 334 18.04 -26.98 -8.67
CA ALA A 334 17.98 -28.44 -8.71
C ALA A 334 18.41 -29.02 -10.07
N HIS A 335 18.24 -28.24 -11.14
CA HIS A 335 18.64 -28.54 -12.52
C HIS A 335 18.86 -27.20 -13.25
N PRO A 336 19.70 -27.15 -14.30
CA PRO A 336 19.92 -25.90 -15.05
C PRO A 336 18.63 -25.17 -15.50
N ASN A 337 17.54 -25.89 -15.68
CA ASN A 337 16.26 -25.35 -16.09
C ASN A 337 15.24 -25.22 -14.94
N HIS A 338 15.56 -25.59 -13.70
CA HIS A 338 14.64 -25.64 -12.58
C HIS A 338 15.24 -24.97 -11.34
N LEU A 339 14.70 -23.82 -10.98
CA LEU A 339 15.00 -23.15 -9.72
C LEU A 339 13.82 -23.37 -8.76
N LEU A 340 14.02 -24.29 -7.80
CA LEU A 340 13.05 -24.57 -6.78
C LEU A 340 13.18 -23.58 -5.62
N SER A 341 12.10 -22.90 -5.28
CA SER A 341 11.98 -22.08 -4.08
C SER A 341 10.98 -22.73 -3.13
N PHE A 342 11.38 -22.94 -1.88
CA PHE A 342 10.52 -23.54 -0.86
C PHE A 342 10.64 -22.79 0.45
N GLY A 343 9.62 -22.85 1.27
CA GLY A 343 9.72 -22.16 2.55
C GLY A 343 8.54 -22.38 3.48
N VAL A 344 8.73 -21.81 4.67
CA VAL A 344 7.76 -21.79 5.76
C VAL A 344 7.63 -20.36 6.25
N ASN A 345 6.38 -19.91 6.41
CA ASN A 345 6.06 -18.66 7.11
C ASN A 345 5.19 -19.00 8.30
N ALA A 346 5.58 -18.60 9.48
CA ALA A 346 4.80 -18.76 10.70
C ALA A 346 4.77 -17.45 11.47
N TRP A 347 3.58 -17.03 11.90
CA TRP A 347 3.45 -15.82 12.73
C TRP A 347 2.24 -15.93 13.67
N GLU A 348 2.34 -15.23 14.79
CA GLU A 348 1.25 -15.02 15.73
C GLU A 348 1.10 -13.53 16.02
N MET A 349 -0.08 -12.98 15.74
CA MET A 349 -0.47 -11.62 16.11
C MET A 349 -1.42 -11.67 17.31
N ARG A 350 -1.13 -10.87 18.33
CA ARG A 350 -1.97 -10.70 19.53
C ARG A 350 -2.38 -9.25 19.69
N ALA A 351 -3.59 -9.02 20.16
CA ALA A 351 -4.07 -7.69 20.51
C ALA A 351 -5.04 -7.73 21.69
N ASN A 352 -4.94 -6.70 22.53
CA ASN A 352 -5.87 -6.49 23.64
C ASN A 352 -6.17 -4.97 23.74
N PRO A 353 -7.23 -4.46 23.07
CA PRO A 353 -7.58 -3.07 23.12
C PRO A 353 -8.06 -2.64 24.51
N ASP A 354 -7.65 -1.42 24.92
CA ASP A 354 -8.15 -0.71 26.09
C ASP A 354 -8.99 0.47 25.62
N ARG A 355 -10.31 0.24 25.49
CA ARG A 355 -11.25 1.23 24.98
C ARG A 355 -12.23 1.67 26.06
N TRP A 356 -12.35 3.01 26.20
CA TRP A 356 -13.26 3.68 27.10
C TRP A 356 -14.18 4.60 26.31
N MET A 357 -15.43 4.67 26.69
CA MET A 357 -16.42 5.51 26.05
C MET A 357 -17.23 6.32 27.07
N ALA A 358 -17.42 7.60 26.78
CA ALA A 358 -18.24 8.50 27.58
C ALA A 358 -19.72 8.26 27.31
N GLY A 359 -20.50 8.04 28.37
CA GLY A 359 -21.93 7.72 28.29
C GLY A 359 -22.80 8.94 27.93
N ALA A 360 -23.64 8.80 26.90
CA ALA A 360 -24.69 9.76 26.60
C ALA A 360 -25.78 9.76 27.69
N PRO A 361 -26.53 10.87 27.93
CA PRO A 361 -26.49 12.12 27.17
C PRO A 361 -25.48 13.13 27.68
N THR A 362 -24.88 12.94 28.85
CA THR A 362 -24.03 13.94 29.49
C THR A 362 -22.57 13.86 29.07
N PHE A 363 -22.12 12.66 28.66
CA PHE A 363 -20.74 12.36 28.36
C PHE A 363 -19.77 12.66 29.50
N ALA A 364 -20.27 12.63 30.75
CA ALA A 364 -19.51 13.04 31.93
C ALA A 364 -18.56 11.94 32.43
N SER A 365 -18.99 10.68 32.37
CA SER A 365 -18.25 9.52 32.88
C SER A 365 -17.89 8.55 31.77
N PHE A 366 -16.66 8.02 31.84
CA PHE A 366 -16.18 6.97 30.95
C PHE A 366 -16.44 5.59 31.56
N ALA A 367 -16.83 4.65 30.70
CA ALA A 367 -16.95 3.24 31.03
C ALA A 367 -16.15 2.40 30.02
N ALA A 368 -15.65 1.26 30.47
CA ALA A 368 -14.98 0.31 29.60
C ALA A 368 -15.92 -0.16 28.47
N ASN A 369 -15.41 -0.19 27.25
CA ASN A 369 -16.18 -0.58 26.06
C ASN A 369 -15.27 -1.37 25.10
N ASN A 370 -14.61 -2.41 25.61
CA ASN A 370 -13.65 -3.18 24.83
C ASN A 370 -14.32 -3.98 23.70
N PRO A 371 -13.87 -3.81 22.45
CA PRO A 371 -14.45 -4.52 21.31
C PRO A 371 -14.25 -6.04 21.43
N PHE A 372 -13.10 -6.45 21.92
CA PHE A 372 -12.71 -7.83 22.25
C PHE A 372 -11.61 -7.81 23.31
N GLN A 373 -11.29 -8.97 23.89
CA GLN A 373 -10.20 -9.13 24.84
C GLN A 373 -9.32 -10.31 24.43
N ASN A 374 -8.00 -10.13 24.58
CA ASN A 374 -6.96 -11.13 24.35
C ASN A 374 -7.13 -11.88 23.00
N ALA A 375 -7.39 -11.14 21.93
CA ALA A 375 -7.54 -11.75 20.62
C ALA A 375 -6.17 -12.17 20.04
N SER A 376 -6.14 -13.30 19.36
CA SER A 376 -4.97 -13.79 18.65
C SER A 376 -5.32 -14.31 17.26
N VAL A 377 -4.36 -14.19 16.34
CA VAL A 377 -4.37 -14.85 15.02
C VAL A 377 -3.02 -15.52 14.83
N LYS A 378 -3.03 -16.84 14.57
CA LYS A 378 -1.84 -17.64 14.30
C LYS A 378 -1.92 -18.20 12.90
N ALA A 379 -0.90 -17.97 12.09
CA ALA A 379 -0.82 -18.51 10.75
C ALA A 379 0.45 -19.33 10.56
N LEU A 380 0.31 -20.45 9.85
CA LEU A 380 1.40 -21.29 9.40
C LEU A 380 1.16 -21.64 7.94
N GLY A 381 2.13 -21.39 7.10
CA GLY A 381 2.08 -21.72 5.68
C GLY A 381 3.37 -22.37 5.21
N VAL A 382 3.25 -23.39 4.36
CA VAL A 382 4.36 -24.06 3.70
C VAL A 382 4.16 -23.97 2.19
N TYR A 383 5.21 -23.71 1.44
CA TYR A 383 5.12 -23.54 -0.01
C TYR A 383 6.30 -24.14 -0.76
N LEU A 384 6.01 -24.45 -2.02
CA LEU A 384 6.98 -24.85 -3.05
C LEU A 384 6.64 -24.11 -4.35
N GLN A 385 7.67 -23.57 -5.00
CA GLN A 385 7.57 -22.89 -6.30
C GLN A 385 8.72 -23.36 -7.20
N ASP A 386 8.43 -23.58 -8.46
CA ASP A 386 9.42 -23.91 -9.49
C ASP A 386 9.42 -22.83 -10.59
N ASP A 387 10.57 -22.20 -10.79
CA ASP A 387 10.84 -21.32 -11.95
C ASP A 387 11.59 -22.13 -13.00
N MET A 388 10.88 -22.46 -14.06
CA MET A 388 11.35 -23.35 -15.12
C MET A 388 11.68 -22.55 -16.39
N ARG A 389 12.85 -22.83 -16.99
CA ARG A 389 13.32 -22.13 -18.20
C ARG A 389 13.62 -23.13 -19.32
N PHE A 390 12.89 -23.02 -20.42
CA PHE A 390 13.00 -23.88 -21.60
C PHE A 390 13.19 -23.03 -22.86
N GLY A 391 14.43 -22.56 -23.08
CA GLY A 391 14.74 -21.62 -24.17
C GLY A 391 13.93 -20.32 -24.02
N PRO A 392 13.02 -20.00 -24.98
CA PRO A 392 12.21 -18.77 -24.93
C PRO A 392 11.00 -18.87 -23.98
N LEU A 393 10.71 -20.03 -23.41
CA LEU A 393 9.58 -20.27 -22.51
C LEU A 393 10.02 -20.25 -21.05
N ASN A 394 9.46 -19.34 -20.25
CA ASN A 394 9.56 -19.38 -18.80
C ASN A 394 8.21 -19.78 -18.22
N LEU A 395 8.22 -20.77 -17.33
CA LEU A 395 7.04 -21.22 -16.57
C LEU A 395 7.31 -20.98 -15.09
N LEU A 396 6.30 -20.52 -14.38
CA LEU A 396 6.32 -20.36 -12.93
C LEU A 396 5.12 -21.12 -12.35
N ALA A 397 5.40 -22.15 -11.56
CA ALA A 397 4.38 -22.94 -10.90
C ALA A 397 4.59 -22.92 -9.39
N GLY A 398 3.55 -22.72 -8.62
CA GLY A 398 3.64 -22.67 -7.17
C GLY A 398 2.44 -23.31 -6.49
N LEU A 399 2.70 -23.91 -5.33
CA LEU A 399 1.69 -24.50 -4.47
C LEU A 399 2.00 -24.14 -3.01
N ARG A 400 0.95 -23.86 -2.25
CA ARG A 400 1.05 -23.52 -0.83
C ARG A 400 -0.13 -24.08 -0.06
N TYR A 401 0.13 -24.51 1.17
CA TYR A 401 -0.91 -24.83 2.15
C TYR A 401 -0.77 -23.95 3.37
N ASP A 402 -1.86 -23.35 3.80
CA ASP A 402 -1.94 -22.50 4.99
C ASP A 402 -2.97 -23.01 5.99
N THR A 403 -2.67 -22.81 7.27
CA THR A 403 -3.64 -22.88 8.36
C THR A 403 -3.63 -21.57 9.12
N VAL A 404 -4.81 -21.03 9.42
CA VAL A 404 -4.97 -19.79 10.19
C VAL A 404 -5.95 -20.06 11.32
N LYS A 405 -5.50 -19.87 12.56
CA LYS A 405 -6.33 -20.01 13.76
C LYS A 405 -6.53 -18.66 14.40
N SER A 406 -7.75 -18.33 14.76
CA SER A 406 -8.08 -17.09 15.46
C SER A 406 -8.92 -17.39 16.69
N SER A 407 -8.67 -16.65 17.78
CA SER A 407 -9.38 -16.79 19.04
C SER A 407 -9.48 -15.45 19.77
N ALA A 408 -10.44 -15.34 20.68
CA ALA A 408 -10.53 -14.24 21.65
C ALA A 408 -11.15 -14.77 22.94
N ASP A 409 -10.79 -14.19 24.09
CA ASP A 409 -11.41 -14.53 25.37
C ASP A 409 -12.85 -14.04 25.45
N SER A 410 -13.09 -12.85 24.90
CA SER A 410 -14.44 -12.26 24.82
C SER A 410 -14.56 -11.24 23.71
N MET A 411 -15.79 -10.92 23.33
CA MET A 411 -16.16 -9.80 22.46
C MET A 411 -17.33 -9.02 23.02
N ASN A 412 -17.58 -7.83 22.46
CA ASN A 412 -18.65 -6.93 22.84
C ASN A 412 -18.65 -6.61 24.34
N ASN A 413 -17.52 -6.11 24.84
CA ASN A 413 -17.31 -5.76 26.27
C ASN A 413 -17.62 -6.92 27.23
N GLY A 414 -17.25 -8.15 26.87
CA GLY A 414 -17.48 -9.36 27.69
C GLY A 414 -18.85 -10.02 27.50
N ALA A 415 -19.71 -9.49 26.66
CA ALA A 415 -21.07 -10.03 26.46
C ALA A 415 -21.10 -11.40 25.77
N ARG A 416 -20.06 -11.75 25.00
CA ARG A 416 -19.88 -13.08 24.39
C ARG A 416 -18.50 -13.64 24.74
N THR A 417 -18.47 -14.85 25.28
CA THR A 417 -17.25 -15.53 25.77
C THR A 417 -17.10 -16.95 25.21
N SER A 418 -17.94 -17.35 24.27
CA SER A 418 -17.92 -18.70 23.68
C SER A 418 -18.13 -18.64 22.17
N GLY A 419 -17.67 -19.69 21.45
CA GLY A 419 -17.71 -19.76 20.01
C GLY A 419 -16.81 -18.71 19.35
N LEU A 420 -15.65 -18.43 19.96
CA LEU A 420 -14.68 -17.44 19.50
C LEU A 420 -13.40 -18.08 18.94
N ASP A 421 -13.30 -19.40 19.00
CA ASP A 421 -12.22 -20.14 18.37
C ASP A 421 -12.59 -20.52 16.95
N ASN A 422 -11.74 -20.18 16.00
CA ASN A 422 -11.95 -20.43 14.58
C ASN A 422 -10.67 -20.99 13.94
N SER A 423 -10.85 -21.81 12.90
CA SER A 423 -9.74 -22.36 12.13
C SER A 423 -10.10 -22.40 10.66
N ASP A 424 -9.29 -21.71 9.86
CA ASP A 424 -9.37 -21.71 8.41
C ASP A 424 -8.16 -22.43 7.83
N SER A 425 -8.34 -23.15 6.73
CA SER A 425 -7.24 -23.74 5.99
C SER A 425 -7.52 -23.70 4.49
N ALA A 426 -6.48 -23.52 3.71
CA ALA A 426 -6.62 -23.43 2.26
C ALA A 426 -5.36 -23.87 1.52
N TRP A 427 -5.57 -24.46 0.35
CA TRP A 427 -4.58 -24.56 -0.69
C TRP A 427 -4.63 -23.33 -1.57
N SER A 428 -3.47 -22.70 -1.78
CA SER A 428 -3.24 -21.66 -2.79
C SER A 428 -2.29 -22.19 -3.85
N GLY A 429 -2.43 -21.71 -5.08
CA GLY A 429 -1.56 -22.16 -6.16
C GLY A 429 -1.48 -21.12 -7.26
N SER A 430 -0.44 -21.21 -8.07
CA SER A 430 -0.29 -20.38 -9.26
C SER A 430 0.38 -21.17 -10.39
N LEU A 431 -0.01 -20.85 -11.59
CA LEU A 431 0.63 -21.32 -12.82
C LEU A 431 0.70 -20.15 -13.79
N ALA A 432 1.89 -19.81 -14.23
CA ALA A 432 2.10 -18.70 -15.14
C ALA A 432 3.15 -19.06 -16.19
N ALA A 433 2.97 -18.54 -17.41
CA ALA A 433 3.84 -18.77 -18.54
C ALA A 433 4.10 -17.48 -19.28
N ILE A 434 5.34 -17.23 -19.70
CA ILE A 434 5.71 -16.17 -20.64
C ILE A 434 6.58 -16.76 -21.73
N TYR A 435 6.29 -16.40 -22.97
CA TYR A 435 7.03 -16.88 -24.13
C TYR A 435 7.64 -15.71 -24.90
N GLU A 436 8.96 -15.73 -25.07
CA GLU A 436 9.65 -14.72 -25.85
C GLU A 436 9.61 -15.07 -27.35
N VAL A 437 8.64 -14.51 -28.07
CA VAL A 437 8.57 -14.59 -29.54
C VAL A 437 9.64 -13.71 -30.15
N ALA A 438 9.83 -12.52 -29.59
CA ALA A 438 10.83 -11.53 -29.93
C ALA A 438 11.02 -10.57 -28.74
N PRO A 439 12.12 -9.78 -28.67
CA PRO A 439 12.32 -8.81 -27.59
C PRO A 439 11.13 -7.87 -27.35
N LEU A 440 10.44 -7.47 -28.42
CA LEU A 440 9.24 -6.62 -28.37
C LEU A 440 7.91 -7.41 -28.28
N LEU A 441 7.94 -8.74 -28.19
CA LEU A 441 6.73 -9.54 -28.15
C LEU A 441 6.89 -10.74 -27.20
N ARG A 442 6.48 -10.56 -25.96
CA ARG A 442 6.47 -11.58 -24.92
C ARG A 442 5.05 -11.73 -24.36
N PRO A 443 4.18 -12.50 -25.03
CA PRO A 443 2.88 -12.83 -24.48
C PRO A 443 3.03 -13.68 -23.22
N TYR A 444 2.13 -13.45 -22.25
CA TYR A 444 2.07 -14.24 -21.04
C TYR A 444 0.63 -14.51 -20.62
N ALA A 445 0.45 -15.56 -19.85
CA ALA A 445 -0.80 -15.87 -19.18
C ALA A 445 -0.52 -16.40 -17.78
N SER A 446 -1.40 -16.10 -16.84
CA SER A 446 -1.33 -16.62 -15.48
C SER A 446 -2.69 -16.98 -14.92
N TYR A 447 -2.68 -18.00 -14.07
CA TYR A 447 -3.77 -18.35 -13.17
C TYR A 447 -3.24 -18.36 -11.74
N ALA A 448 -4.01 -17.80 -10.81
CA ALA A 448 -3.68 -17.84 -9.39
C ALA A 448 -4.94 -18.10 -8.58
N ARG A 449 -4.84 -19.05 -7.65
CA ARG A 449 -5.80 -19.25 -6.57
C ARG A 449 -5.22 -18.75 -5.27
N ALA A 450 -5.90 -17.78 -4.66
CA ALA A 450 -5.50 -17.12 -3.43
C ALA A 450 -6.61 -17.22 -2.38
N PHE A 451 -6.26 -16.98 -1.10
CA PHE A 451 -7.27 -16.93 -0.05
C PHE A 451 -6.96 -15.84 0.97
N ARG A 452 -7.99 -15.46 1.75
CA ARG A 452 -7.88 -14.57 2.88
C ARG A 452 -8.75 -15.07 4.03
N ALA A 453 -8.11 -15.44 5.15
CA ALA A 453 -8.81 -15.71 6.38
C ALA A 453 -9.33 -14.39 6.99
N PRO A 454 -10.51 -14.38 7.63
CA PRO A 454 -11.03 -13.21 8.33
C PRO A 454 -10.08 -12.75 9.43
N GLY A 455 -9.87 -11.43 9.52
CA GLY A 455 -9.09 -10.83 10.58
C GLY A 455 -9.81 -10.80 11.92
N MET A 456 -9.06 -10.59 13.04
CA MET A 456 -9.67 -10.51 14.37
C MET A 456 -10.72 -9.39 14.48
N ARG A 457 -10.57 -8.33 13.70
CA ARG A 457 -11.55 -7.24 13.64
C ARG A 457 -12.88 -7.68 12.99
N GLU A 458 -12.81 -8.42 11.90
CA GLU A 458 -14.00 -8.90 11.18
C GLU A 458 -14.78 -9.91 12.02
N ARG A 459 -14.07 -10.73 12.80
CA ARG A 459 -14.67 -11.73 13.70
C ARG A 459 -15.13 -11.13 15.02
N TYR A 460 -14.30 -10.32 15.69
CA TYR A 460 -14.51 -10.04 17.12
C TYR A 460 -14.83 -8.58 17.44
N GLU A 461 -14.56 -7.62 16.54
CA GLU A 461 -14.78 -6.23 16.87
C GLU A 461 -16.26 -5.88 16.95
N SER A 462 -16.73 -5.54 18.16
CA SER A 462 -18.11 -5.15 18.44
C SER A 462 -18.17 -3.87 19.25
N GLY A 463 -19.30 -3.14 19.08
CA GLY A 463 -19.59 -1.93 19.82
C GLY A 463 -19.64 -0.66 18.96
N LEU A 464 -20.06 0.43 19.60
CA LEU A 464 -20.16 1.74 18.96
C LEU A 464 -18.76 2.27 18.63
N ARG A 465 -18.58 2.80 17.43
CA ARG A 465 -17.33 3.41 16.99
C ARG A 465 -17.46 4.92 16.81
N GLY A 466 -16.30 5.58 16.72
CA GLY A 466 -16.23 7.02 16.47
C GLY A 466 -16.90 7.47 15.17
N ASP A 467 -17.09 6.55 14.22
CA ASP A 467 -17.84 6.80 12.99
C ASP A 467 -19.36 6.75 13.16
N GLY A 468 -19.88 6.60 14.38
CA GLY A 468 -21.29 6.61 14.71
C GLY A 468 -22.05 5.32 14.40
N TYR A 469 -21.41 4.30 13.82
CA TYR A 469 -21.99 2.96 13.67
C TYR A 469 -21.67 2.07 14.85
N TYR A 470 -22.65 1.26 15.24
CA TYR A 470 -22.41 0.09 16.07
C TYR A 470 -22.00 -1.07 15.19
N TYR A 471 -20.81 -1.58 15.40
CA TYR A 471 -20.29 -2.72 14.66
C TYR A 471 -20.60 -4.02 15.39
N ALA A 472 -21.08 -5.00 14.65
CA ALA A 472 -21.26 -6.37 15.12
C ALA A 472 -20.24 -7.26 14.39
N GLY A 473 -19.24 -7.74 15.11
CA GLY A 473 -18.32 -8.76 14.62
C GLY A 473 -19.06 -10.06 14.34
N SER A 474 -18.52 -10.89 13.48
CA SER A 474 -19.10 -12.16 13.08
C SER A 474 -18.05 -13.26 13.18
N PRO A 475 -17.92 -13.96 14.32
CA PRO A 475 -16.97 -15.06 14.46
C PRO A 475 -17.13 -16.15 13.40
N GLU A 476 -18.36 -16.32 12.89
CA GLU A 476 -18.76 -17.36 11.96
C GLU A 476 -18.42 -17.08 10.48
N VAL A 477 -17.91 -15.89 10.14
CA VAL A 477 -17.58 -15.59 8.73
C VAL A 477 -16.48 -16.50 8.19
N GLU A 478 -16.64 -16.87 6.94
CA GLU A 478 -15.76 -17.78 6.21
C GLU A 478 -14.62 -17.05 5.51
N ALA A 479 -13.54 -17.78 5.21
CA ALA A 479 -12.42 -17.25 4.44
C ALA A 479 -12.81 -16.98 2.98
N GLU A 480 -12.36 -15.86 2.43
CA GLU A 480 -12.46 -15.56 1.01
C GLU A 480 -11.55 -16.47 0.19
N LYS A 481 -12.04 -16.89 -0.98
CA LYS A 481 -11.27 -17.63 -1.99
C LYS A 481 -11.37 -16.88 -3.30
N ALA A 482 -10.22 -16.64 -3.93
CA ALA A 482 -10.15 -15.89 -5.18
C ALA A 482 -9.47 -16.70 -6.27
N ASP A 483 -10.14 -16.84 -7.41
CA ASP A 483 -9.57 -17.38 -8.63
C ASP A 483 -9.34 -16.24 -9.62
N GLN A 484 -8.07 -16.03 -10.02
CA GLN A 484 -7.67 -14.94 -10.91
C GLN A 484 -7.05 -15.49 -12.19
N TYR A 485 -7.46 -14.91 -13.29
CA TYR A 485 -6.94 -15.15 -14.64
C TYR A 485 -6.38 -13.84 -15.18
N GLU A 486 -5.19 -13.90 -15.75
CA GLU A 486 -4.56 -12.76 -16.38
C GLU A 486 -3.92 -13.18 -17.70
N VAL A 487 -4.07 -12.35 -18.72
CA VAL A 487 -3.36 -12.45 -19.97
C VAL A 487 -2.73 -11.12 -20.31
N GLY A 488 -1.55 -11.13 -20.87
CA GLY A 488 -0.87 -9.89 -21.20
C GLY A 488 0.25 -10.07 -22.19
N VAL A 489 0.88 -8.94 -22.50
CA VAL A 489 2.04 -8.88 -23.37
C VAL A 489 3.04 -7.86 -22.81
N LYS A 490 4.32 -8.19 -22.85
CA LYS A 490 5.42 -7.33 -22.50
C LYS A 490 6.38 -7.23 -23.68
N GLY A 491 7.02 -6.10 -23.84
CA GLY A 491 8.04 -5.92 -24.85
C GLY A 491 9.00 -4.82 -24.47
N SER A 492 10.26 -4.99 -24.82
CA SER A 492 11.29 -4.01 -24.55
C SER A 492 12.34 -3.97 -25.66
N SER A 493 12.79 -2.78 -25.98
CA SER A 493 13.96 -2.47 -26.78
C SER A 493 14.73 -1.32 -26.14
N GLU A 494 15.84 -0.90 -26.72
CA GLU A 494 16.60 0.27 -26.22
C GLU A 494 15.75 1.55 -26.09
N ARG A 495 14.72 1.72 -26.94
CA ARG A 495 13.92 2.94 -27.02
C ARG A 495 12.45 2.77 -26.63
N PHE A 496 12.00 1.54 -26.42
CA PHE A 496 10.59 1.27 -26.26
C PHE A 496 10.37 0.13 -25.25
N ASP A 497 9.55 0.39 -24.25
CA ASP A 497 9.19 -0.57 -23.22
C ASP A 497 7.69 -0.45 -22.99
N TYR A 498 6.96 -1.57 -23.02
CA TYR A 498 5.52 -1.57 -22.78
C TYR A 498 5.05 -2.84 -22.08
N ARG A 499 3.95 -2.70 -21.39
CA ARG A 499 3.21 -3.78 -20.74
C ARG A 499 1.72 -3.53 -20.93
N VAL A 500 0.98 -4.56 -21.29
CA VAL A 500 -0.49 -4.54 -21.35
C VAL A 500 -0.98 -5.81 -20.68
N ALA A 501 -1.96 -5.70 -19.80
CA ALA A 501 -2.56 -6.81 -19.08
C ALA A 501 -4.08 -6.65 -19.00
N ALA A 502 -4.80 -7.73 -19.27
CA ALA A 502 -6.23 -7.86 -18.97
C ALA A 502 -6.42 -8.97 -17.93
N TYR A 503 -7.26 -8.72 -16.93
CA TYR A 503 -7.48 -9.66 -15.85
C TYR A 503 -8.96 -9.80 -15.50
N TYR A 504 -9.28 -10.98 -14.96
CA TYR A 504 -10.58 -11.32 -14.37
C TYR A 504 -10.34 -12.06 -13.06
N GLN A 505 -11.04 -11.66 -12.02
CA GLN A 505 -11.00 -12.29 -10.71
C GLN A 505 -12.40 -12.54 -10.20
N GLN A 506 -12.66 -13.75 -9.73
CA GLN A 506 -13.84 -14.12 -8.96
C GLN A 506 -13.43 -14.33 -7.51
N ILE A 507 -14.18 -13.77 -6.57
CA ILE A 507 -13.97 -13.92 -5.14
C ILE A 507 -15.23 -14.48 -4.53
N ASP A 508 -15.14 -15.69 -4.02
CA ASP A 508 -16.22 -16.35 -3.30
C ASP A 508 -16.12 -16.00 -1.81
N HIS A 509 -17.25 -15.90 -1.14
CA HIS A 509 -17.39 -15.50 0.28
C HIS A 509 -16.75 -14.13 0.58
N TYR A 510 -16.92 -13.16 -0.31
CA TYR A 510 -16.33 -11.83 -0.20
C TYR A 510 -16.70 -11.16 1.12
N LEU A 511 -15.71 -10.80 1.93
CA LEU A 511 -15.87 -10.20 3.26
C LEU A 511 -16.07 -8.69 3.16
N THR A 512 -17.19 -8.22 3.74
CA THR A 512 -17.51 -6.79 3.75
C THR A 512 -18.39 -6.41 4.94
N GLY A 513 -18.51 -5.11 5.21
CA GLY A 513 -19.39 -4.60 6.26
C GLY A 513 -20.73 -4.16 5.69
N GLN A 514 -21.80 -4.85 6.04
CA GLN A 514 -23.16 -4.54 5.60
C GLN A 514 -23.90 -3.66 6.63
N ILE A 515 -24.56 -2.60 6.16
CA ILE A 515 -25.48 -1.80 6.99
C ILE A 515 -26.80 -2.56 7.11
N LEU A 516 -27.19 -2.92 8.33
CA LEU A 516 -28.44 -3.61 8.63
C LEU A 516 -29.55 -2.63 9.07
N THR A 517 -30.81 -3.04 8.93
CA THR A 517 -31.99 -2.30 9.42
C THR A 517 -33.06 -3.25 9.95
N GLY A 518 -34.06 -2.68 10.63
CA GLY A 518 -35.22 -3.40 11.13
C GLY A 518 -34.86 -4.51 12.10
N ALA A 519 -35.52 -5.66 11.98
CA ALA A 519 -35.34 -6.80 12.87
C ALA A 519 -33.91 -7.36 12.83
N ALA A 520 -33.26 -7.41 11.64
CA ALA A 520 -31.89 -7.88 11.50
C ALA A 520 -30.88 -7.00 12.24
N ALA A 521 -31.06 -5.68 12.19
CA ALA A 521 -30.22 -4.73 12.93
C ALA A 521 -30.43 -4.86 14.44
N SER A 522 -31.68 -4.99 14.87
CA SER A 522 -32.01 -5.18 16.30
C SER A 522 -31.41 -6.49 16.84
N ALA A 523 -31.43 -7.55 16.05
CA ALA A 523 -30.85 -8.84 16.44
C ALA A 523 -29.33 -8.78 16.51
N ALA A 524 -28.67 -8.09 15.58
CA ALA A 524 -27.20 -8.04 15.51
C ALA A 524 -26.58 -7.01 16.48
N CYS A 525 -27.20 -5.85 16.65
CA CYS A 525 -26.63 -4.71 17.37
C CYS A 525 -27.42 -4.32 18.63
N GLY A 526 -28.54 -5.00 18.92
CA GLY A 526 -29.50 -4.61 19.94
C GLY A 526 -30.47 -3.51 19.47
N ALA A 527 -31.67 -3.44 20.07
CA ALA A 527 -32.72 -2.49 19.66
C ALA A 527 -32.25 -1.02 19.72
N ALA A 528 -31.45 -0.67 20.73
CA ALA A 528 -30.94 0.70 20.92
C ALA A 528 -29.98 1.16 19.78
N ASN A 529 -29.35 0.23 19.09
CA ASN A 529 -28.35 0.51 18.04
C ASN A 529 -28.86 0.15 16.64
N ALA A 530 -30.10 -0.29 16.50
CA ALA A 530 -30.65 -0.78 15.23
C ALA A 530 -30.65 0.28 14.11
N GLY A 531 -30.70 1.57 14.45
CA GLY A 531 -30.60 2.66 13.48
C GLY A 531 -29.23 2.85 12.84
N ASN A 532 -28.16 2.35 13.50
CA ASN A 532 -26.76 2.55 13.08
C ASN A 532 -25.96 1.23 13.08
N CYS A 533 -26.61 0.13 12.76
CA CYS A 533 -26.01 -1.20 12.83
C CYS A 533 -25.23 -1.53 11.56
N LYS A 534 -23.97 -1.97 11.73
CA LYS A 534 -23.13 -2.51 10.67
C LYS A 534 -22.56 -3.87 11.09
N LYS A 535 -22.75 -4.89 10.28
CA LYS A 535 -22.28 -6.25 10.56
C LYS A 535 -21.30 -6.72 9.49
N THR A 536 -20.25 -7.43 9.89
CA THR A 536 -19.40 -8.16 8.95
C THR A 536 -20.16 -9.36 8.38
N VAL A 537 -20.16 -9.50 7.07
CA VAL A 537 -20.85 -10.58 6.34
C VAL A 537 -19.97 -11.10 5.21
N ASN A 538 -20.25 -12.33 4.76
CA ASN A 538 -19.79 -12.80 3.46
C ASN A 538 -20.87 -12.50 2.40
N LEU A 539 -20.50 -11.86 1.29
CA LEU A 539 -21.28 -11.92 0.06
C LEU A 539 -21.01 -13.27 -0.60
N GLY A 540 -22.01 -13.83 -1.31
CA GLY A 540 -21.85 -15.09 -2.02
C GLY A 540 -20.72 -15.03 -3.02
N ALA A 541 -20.72 -14.03 -3.90
CA ALA A 541 -19.62 -13.79 -4.84
C ALA A 541 -19.46 -12.31 -5.22
N ALA A 542 -18.21 -11.93 -5.46
CA ALA A 542 -17.83 -10.68 -6.12
C ALA A 542 -16.95 -10.99 -7.34
N THR A 543 -17.05 -10.19 -8.40
CA THR A 543 -16.14 -10.27 -9.54
C THR A 543 -15.46 -8.95 -9.79
N ILE A 544 -14.17 -9.01 -10.16
CA ILE A 544 -13.38 -7.83 -10.54
C ILE A 544 -12.69 -8.12 -11.87
N LYS A 545 -12.78 -7.20 -12.82
CA LYS A 545 -12.09 -7.29 -14.10
C LYS A 545 -11.52 -5.95 -14.51
N GLY A 546 -10.44 -5.96 -15.27
CA GLY A 546 -9.83 -4.72 -15.69
C GLY A 546 -8.81 -4.86 -16.79
N LEU A 547 -8.30 -3.70 -17.18
CA LEU A 547 -7.26 -3.52 -18.18
C LEU A 547 -6.22 -2.55 -17.61
N GLU A 548 -4.95 -2.91 -17.76
CA GLU A 548 -3.81 -2.06 -17.42
C GLU A 548 -2.87 -1.97 -18.61
N ALA A 549 -2.32 -0.79 -18.83
CA ALA A 549 -1.28 -0.57 -19.83
C ALA A 549 -0.24 0.41 -19.31
N SER A 550 1.01 0.18 -19.64
CA SER A 550 2.11 1.11 -19.44
C SER A 550 3.01 1.14 -20.65
N LEU A 551 3.54 2.32 -20.94
CA LEU A 551 4.42 2.59 -22.07
C LEU A 551 5.53 3.54 -21.64
N ARG A 552 6.76 3.29 -22.08
CA ARG A 552 7.89 4.21 -22.04
C ARG A 552 8.56 4.23 -23.40
N TRP A 553 8.67 5.39 -24.00
CA TRP A 553 9.21 5.57 -25.34
C TRP A 553 10.25 6.68 -25.39
N GLN A 554 11.47 6.36 -25.83
CA GLN A 554 12.50 7.34 -26.10
C GLN A 554 12.26 8.00 -27.47
N VAL A 555 11.66 9.17 -27.45
CA VAL A 555 11.32 9.94 -28.69
C VAL A 555 12.54 10.63 -29.29
N ALA A 556 13.50 10.98 -28.43
CA ALA A 556 14.78 11.53 -28.82
C ALA A 556 15.84 11.13 -27.76
N ARG A 557 17.12 11.28 -28.07
CA ARG A 557 18.20 10.98 -27.11
C ARG A 557 18.01 11.80 -25.83
N GLY A 558 17.92 11.11 -24.67
CA GLY A 558 17.68 11.74 -23.39
C GLY A 558 16.25 12.24 -23.16
N HIS A 559 15.28 11.98 -24.08
CA HIS A 559 13.88 12.40 -23.94
C HIS A 559 12.93 11.20 -24.03
N TRP A 560 12.13 11.03 -22.99
CA TRP A 560 11.21 9.91 -22.81
C TRP A 560 9.77 10.40 -22.69
N LEU A 561 8.85 9.71 -23.34
CA LEU A 561 7.42 9.80 -23.08
C LEU A 561 7.00 8.56 -22.29
N ASN A 562 6.12 8.78 -21.33
CA ASN A 562 5.52 7.71 -20.52
C ASN A 562 4.01 7.82 -20.64
N ALA A 563 3.33 6.69 -20.67
CA ALA A 563 1.88 6.62 -20.57
C ALA A 563 1.48 5.47 -19.65
N GLY A 564 0.46 5.69 -18.87
CA GLY A 564 -0.13 4.68 -18.00
C GLY A 564 -1.66 4.72 -18.09
N TYR A 565 -2.32 3.59 -18.23
CA TYR A 565 -3.77 3.49 -18.24
C TYR A 565 -4.24 2.38 -17.31
N SER A 566 -5.33 2.63 -16.60
CA SER A 566 -6.00 1.62 -15.78
C SER A 566 -7.51 1.75 -15.83
N ARG A 567 -8.16 0.61 -15.89
CA ARG A 567 -9.62 0.45 -15.80
C ARG A 567 -9.96 -0.74 -14.93
N VAL A 568 -10.82 -0.51 -13.92
CA VAL A 568 -11.28 -1.54 -13.00
C VAL A 568 -12.81 -1.54 -12.94
N ARG A 569 -13.41 -2.74 -12.95
CA ARG A 569 -14.86 -2.93 -12.81
C ARG A 569 -15.13 -4.06 -11.84
N GLY A 570 -15.69 -3.71 -10.68
CA GLY A 570 -16.17 -4.66 -9.67
C GLY A 570 -17.69 -4.80 -9.73
N GLU A 571 -18.18 -6.00 -9.44
CA GLU A 571 -19.61 -6.33 -9.39
C GLU A 571 -19.89 -7.18 -8.14
N ASN A 572 -20.87 -6.77 -7.36
CA ASN A 572 -21.50 -7.55 -6.31
C ASN A 572 -22.55 -8.46 -6.96
N LYS A 573 -22.27 -9.76 -7.02
CA LYS A 573 -23.12 -10.73 -7.72
C LYS A 573 -24.44 -10.97 -7.03
N ASP A 574 -24.49 -10.88 -5.71
CA ASP A 574 -25.73 -11.10 -4.94
C ASP A 574 -26.77 -10.02 -5.20
N LEU A 575 -26.32 -8.79 -5.44
CA LEU A 575 -27.19 -7.65 -5.70
C LEU A 575 -27.26 -7.26 -7.18
N GLY A 576 -26.34 -7.73 -8.03
CA GLY A 576 -26.24 -7.33 -9.44
C GLY A 576 -25.99 -5.82 -9.60
N GLU A 577 -25.13 -5.25 -8.76
CA GLU A 577 -24.72 -3.84 -8.82
C GLU A 577 -23.20 -3.69 -8.74
N ALA A 578 -22.69 -2.47 -8.95
CA ALA A 578 -21.28 -2.19 -8.77
C ALA A 578 -20.80 -2.57 -7.36
N LEU A 579 -19.60 -3.13 -7.26
CA LEU A 579 -18.95 -3.34 -5.98
C LEU A 579 -18.59 -1.99 -5.36
N PHE A 580 -18.72 -1.88 -4.04
CA PHE A 580 -18.46 -0.66 -3.28
C PHE A 580 -17.00 -0.21 -3.39
N GLN A 581 -16.76 1.10 -3.54
CA GLN A 581 -15.45 1.74 -3.61
C GLN A 581 -14.55 1.22 -4.75
N MET A 582 -15.10 1.14 -5.97
CA MET A 582 -14.29 0.87 -7.16
C MET A 582 -13.66 2.14 -7.71
N PRO A 583 -12.35 2.12 -8.08
CA PRO A 583 -11.68 3.30 -8.62
C PRO A 583 -12.25 3.74 -9.97
N ALA A 584 -12.10 5.02 -10.29
CA ALA A 584 -12.36 5.57 -11.62
C ALA A 584 -11.31 5.11 -12.63
N ASP A 585 -11.62 5.21 -13.93
CA ASP A 585 -10.64 5.01 -15.00
C ASP A 585 -9.61 6.15 -14.97
N GLU A 586 -8.34 5.81 -15.18
CA GLU A 586 -7.25 6.78 -15.12
C GLU A 586 -6.29 6.63 -16.30
N LEU A 587 -5.88 7.76 -16.88
CA LEU A 587 -4.82 7.89 -17.87
C LEU A 587 -3.77 8.86 -17.35
N SER A 588 -2.51 8.44 -17.27
CA SER A 588 -1.36 9.29 -16.99
C SER A 588 -0.50 9.43 -18.24
N LEU A 589 -0.05 10.65 -18.54
CA LEU A 589 0.86 10.96 -19.63
C LEU A 589 2.04 11.74 -19.06
N GLY A 590 3.25 11.33 -19.36
CA GLY A 590 4.45 11.95 -18.83
C GLY A 590 5.49 12.23 -19.92
N TRP A 591 6.28 13.25 -19.70
CA TRP A 591 7.50 13.53 -20.42
C TRP A 591 8.66 13.69 -19.44
N ARG A 592 9.83 13.16 -19.78
CA ARG A 592 11.07 13.39 -19.07
C ARG A 592 12.16 13.67 -20.08
N GLY A 593 13.00 14.68 -19.83
CA GLY A 593 14.05 15.08 -20.80
C GLY A 593 15.27 15.67 -20.14
N ALA A 594 16.45 15.39 -20.72
CA ALA A 594 17.70 16.06 -20.40
C ALA A 594 17.71 17.43 -21.09
N LEU A 595 17.98 18.49 -20.34
CA LEU A 595 17.98 19.89 -20.81
C LEU A 595 19.41 20.44 -20.97
N GLY A 596 20.45 19.63 -20.66
CA GLY A 596 21.85 20.04 -20.70
C GLY A 596 22.37 20.60 -19.38
N GLY A 597 23.70 20.69 -19.22
CA GLY A 597 24.32 21.27 -18.02
C GLY A 597 23.99 20.60 -16.69
N GLY A 598 23.70 19.29 -16.69
CA GLY A 598 23.25 18.56 -15.48
C GLY A 598 21.79 18.82 -15.13
N VAL A 599 21.03 19.51 -15.99
CA VAL A 599 19.61 19.82 -15.79
C VAL A 599 18.73 18.81 -16.53
N SER A 600 17.70 18.30 -15.88
CA SER A 600 16.63 17.51 -16.50
C SER A 600 15.26 18.05 -16.08
N GLY A 601 14.27 17.88 -16.96
CA GLY A 601 12.89 18.28 -16.72
C GLY A 601 11.95 17.09 -16.78
N ASP A 602 10.83 17.17 -16.09
CA ASP A 602 9.72 16.24 -16.19
C ASP A 602 8.38 16.97 -16.14
N PHE A 603 7.41 16.39 -16.84
CA PHE A 603 6.03 16.83 -16.85
C PHE A 603 5.12 15.63 -16.76
N THR A 604 4.07 15.70 -15.96
CA THR A 604 3.06 14.64 -15.83
C THR A 604 1.67 15.26 -15.92
N LEU A 605 0.83 14.67 -16.77
CA LEU A 605 -0.59 14.97 -16.87
C LEU A 605 -1.38 13.74 -16.41
N ARG A 606 -2.29 13.92 -15.47
CA ARG A 606 -3.13 12.88 -14.93
C ARG A 606 -4.60 13.20 -15.23
N LEU A 607 -5.27 12.29 -15.94
CA LEU A 607 -6.66 12.41 -16.34
C LEU A 607 -7.44 11.28 -15.63
N VAL A 608 -8.35 11.65 -14.76
CA VAL A 608 -9.22 10.73 -14.04
C VAL A 608 -10.64 10.94 -14.51
N ASP A 609 -11.29 9.88 -14.96
CA ASP A 609 -12.67 9.94 -15.43
C ASP A 609 -13.64 10.09 -14.25
N ARG A 610 -14.88 10.45 -14.53
CA ARG A 610 -15.93 10.45 -13.52
C ARG A 610 -16.26 9.00 -13.10
N GLN A 611 -16.54 8.80 -11.82
CA GLN A 611 -17.04 7.54 -11.32
C GLN A 611 -18.55 7.63 -11.09
N GLU A 612 -19.31 6.94 -11.96
CA GLU A 612 -20.77 6.86 -11.85
C GLU A 612 -21.26 5.48 -11.41
N ARG A 613 -20.35 4.48 -11.41
CA ARG A 613 -20.68 3.11 -11.03
C ARG A 613 -20.48 2.94 -9.52
N VAL A 614 -21.52 3.24 -8.76
CA VAL A 614 -21.53 3.22 -7.30
C VAL A 614 -22.48 2.14 -6.77
N ALA A 615 -22.20 1.64 -5.57
CA ALA A 615 -23.01 0.66 -4.88
C ALA A 615 -24.17 1.37 -4.16
N THR A 616 -25.36 1.39 -4.73
CA THR A 616 -26.51 2.14 -4.18
C THR A 616 -27.30 1.35 -3.15
N ARG A 617 -27.64 0.09 -3.46
CA ARG A 617 -28.43 -0.78 -2.56
C ARG A 617 -27.59 -1.26 -1.38
N PHE A 618 -26.36 -1.69 -1.64
CA PHE A 618 -25.45 -2.16 -0.61
C PHE A 618 -25.14 -1.08 0.43
N THR A 619 -24.88 0.15 -0.03
CA THR A 619 -24.53 1.30 0.82
C THR A 619 -25.74 2.13 1.26
N ARG A 620 -26.94 1.80 0.79
CA ARG A 620 -28.18 2.59 1.00
C ARG A 620 -28.06 4.05 0.57
N GLY A 621 -27.38 4.26 -0.56
CA GLY A 621 -27.13 5.57 -1.12
C GLY A 621 -26.03 6.37 -0.43
N ALA A 622 -25.19 5.74 0.39
CA ALA A 622 -24.06 6.43 1.04
C ALA A 622 -22.86 6.63 0.10
N GLU A 623 -22.72 5.82 -0.96
CA GLU A 623 -21.70 6.04 -1.99
C GLU A 623 -22.24 6.94 -3.09
N ASN A 624 -21.55 8.06 -3.34
CA ASN A 624 -21.94 9.04 -4.33
C ASN A 624 -21.06 8.99 -5.58
N PRO A 625 -21.61 9.27 -6.78
CA PRO A 625 -20.81 9.51 -7.96
C PRO A 625 -19.85 10.69 -7.77
N THR A 626 -18.67 10.60 -8.36
CA THR A 626 -17.65 11.66 -8.28
C THR A 626 -17.28 12.18 -9.66
N ALA A 627 -17.00 13.48 -9.75
CA ALA A 627 -16.63 14.14 -11.00
C ALA A 627 -15.20 13.74 -11.40
N GLY A 628 -14.96 13.63 -12.71
CA GLY A 628 -13.63 13.50 -13.26
C GLY A 628 -12.81 14.79 -13.14
N PHE A 629 -11.49 14.65 -13.23
CA PHE A 629 -10.57 15.77 -13.13
C PHE A 629 -9.29 15.56 -13.96
N VAL A 630 -8.58 16.65 -14.18
CA VAL A 630 -7.25 16.66 -14.81
C VAL A 630 -6.32 17.47 -13.94
N THR A 631 -5.15 16.91 -13.62
CA THR A 631 -4.05 17.60 -12.94
C THR A 631 -2.78 17.54 -13.76
N ALA A 632 -1.92 18.54 -13.61
CA ALA A 632 -0.63 18.60 -14.26
C ALA A 632 0.44 18.96 -13.24
N ASP A 633 1.57 18.26 -13.31
CA ASP A 633 2.75 18.49 -12.49
C ASP A 633 3.95 18.76 -13.39
N PHE A 634 4.86 19.64 -12.95
CA PHE A 634 6.08 19.96 -13.65
C PHE A 634 7.26 20.01 -12.68
N GLY A 635 8.41 19.46 -13.07
CA GLY A 635 9.60 19.47 -12.24
C GLY A 635 10.87 19.70 -13.04
N VAL A 636 11.87 20.28 -12.38
CA VAL A 636 13.23 20.45 -12.86
C VAL A 636 14.19 19.93 -11.81
N ASN A 637 15.12 19.07 -12.21
CA ASN A 637 16.19 18.58 -11.37
C ASN A 637 17.54 19.06 -11.91
N TRP A 638 18.39 19.59 -11.05
CA TRP A 638 19.73 20.07 -11.37
C TRP A 638 20.78 19.30 -10.58
N ALA A 639 21.50 18.42 -11.24
CA ALA A 639 22.70 17.77 -10.73
C ALA A 639 23.88 18.75 -10.86
N TYR A 640 24.09 19.59 -9.84
CA TYR A 640 25.10 20.63 -9.86
C TYR A 640 26.51 20.15 -9.47
N ALA A 641 26.58 18.97 -8.84
CA ALA A 641 27.82 18.25 -8.52
C ALA A 641 27.62 16.77 -8.79
N LYS A 642 28.71 15.99 -8.83
CA LYS A 642 28.68 14.56 -9.14
C LYS A 642 27.67 13.77 -8.31
N ASP A 643 27.58 14.07 -7.03
CA ASP A 643 26.79 13.33 -6.05
C ASP A 643 25.76 14.23 -5.34
N GLN A 644 25.42 15.39 -5.93
CA GLN A 644 24.47 16.33 -5.32
C GLN A 644 23.50 16.88 -6.36
N SER A 645 22.24 17.00 -5.96
CA SER A 645 21.17 17.54 -6.81
C SER A 645 20.19 18.41 -6.03
N LEU A 646 19.58 19.33 -6.77
CA LEU A 646 18.48 20.17 -6.32
C LEU A 646 17.32 19.98 -7.28
N ARG A 647 16.15 19.65 -6.76
CA ARG A 647 14.91 19.54 -7.52
C ARG A 647 13.93 20.61 -7.10
N LEU A 648 13.33 21.28 -8.08
CA LEU A 648 12.19 22.17 -7.93
C LEU A 648 11.02 21.60 -8.69
N ALA A 649 9.85 21.48 -8.07
CA ALA A 649 8.65 20.98 -8.72
C ALA A 649 7.42 21.80 -8.35
N VAL A 650 6.45 21.88 -9.27
CA VAL A 650 5.12 22.43 -9.02
C VAL A 650 4.11 21.32 -9.26
N ARG A 651 3.38 20.92 -8.22
CA ARG A 651 2.27 19.96 -8.31
C ARG A 651 0.95 20.71 -8.46
N ASN A 652 -0.02 20.05 -9.12
CA ASN A 652 -1.32 20.64 -9.44
C ASN A 652 -1.16 22.05 -10.04
N LEU A 653 -0.39 22.16 -11.13
CA LEU A 653 0.01 23.42 -11.76
C LEU A 653 -1.16 24.39 -12.04
N ALA A 654 -2.32 23.83 -12.40
CA ALA A 654 -3.53 24.60 -12.70
C ALA A 654 -4.35 24.98 -11.46
N ASP A 655 -3.89 24.64 -10.24
CA ASP A 655 -4.64 24.80 -8.99
C ASP A 655 -6.06 24.20 -9.07
N LYS A 656 -6.15 23.01 -9.69
CA LYS A 656 -7.42 22.32 -9.90
C LYS A 656 -8.02 21.89 -8.58
N LYS A 657 -9.27 22.24 -8.35
CA LYS A 657 -10.10 21.69 -7.29
C LYS A 657 -10.55 20.27 -7.67
N TYR A 658 -10.24 19.29 -6.84
CA TYR A 658 -10.66 17.90 -7.05
C TYR A 658 -10.63 17.10 -5.74
N HIS A 659 -11.25 15.93 -5.76
CA HIS A 659 -11.06 14.86 -4.78
C HIS A 659 -11.06 13.51 -5.49
N GLU A 660 -10.42 12.53 -4.89
CA GLU A 660 -10.40 11.16 -5.38
C GLU A 660 -11.69 10.43 -4.96
N HIS A 661 -12.22 9.57 -5.83
CA HIS A 661 -13.44 8.80 -5.50
C HIS A 661 -13.31 8.00 -4.19
N LEU A 662 -12.16 7.35 -3.98
CA LEU A 662 -11.91 6.54 -2.78
C LEU A 662 -11.56 7.37 -1.53
N SER A 663 -11.56 8.70 -1.63
CA SER A 663 -11.39 9.63 -0.49
C SER A 663 -12.70 10.02 0.17
N ASP A 664 -13.84 9.67 -0.42
CA ASP A 664 -15.11 9.76 0.24
C ASP A 664 -15.16 8.69 1.35
N GLY A 665 -15.00 9.12 2.59
CA GLY A 665 -15.19 8.26 3.73
C GLY A 665 -16.63 7.68 3.74
N LEU A 666 -16.85 6.57 4.45
CA LEU A 666 -18.20 6.00 4.67
C LEU A 666 -19.20 6.98 5.30
N SER A 667 -18.72 8.13 5.73
CA SER A 667 -19.50 9.26 6.26
C SER A 667 -19.99 10.23 5.18
N GLY A 668 -19.55 10.07 3.94
CA GLY A 668 -19.86 11.00 2.86
C GLY A 668 -19.17 12.36 3.01
N GLN A 669 -18.13 12.48 3.84
CA GLN A 669 -17.31 13.70 3.91
C GLN A 669 -16.19 13.63 2.91
N GLU A 670 -16.28 14.48 1.92
CA GLU A 670 -15.27 14.72 0.91
C GLU A 670 -13.98 15.27 1.53
N ILE A 671 -12.85 14.63 1.24
CA ILE A 671 -11.53 15.16 1.54
C ILE A 671 -10.99 15.84 0.28
N ARG A 672 -10.91 17.16 0.32
CA ARG A 672 -10.35 17.95 -0.77
C ARG A 672 -8.87 17.65 -0.92
N SER A 673 -8.45 17.42 -2.16
CA SER A 673 -7.04 17.21 -2.47
C SER A 673 -6.23 18.51 -2.39
N PRO A 674 -4.91 18.44 -2.16
CA PRO A 674 -4.06 19.62 -2.12
C PRO A 674 -4.17 20.45 -3.40
N GLY A 675 -4.16 21.78 -3.25
CA GLY A 675 -4.05 22.75 -4.35
C GLY A 675 -2.65 22.78 -4.95
N ARG A 676 -2.34 23.85 -5.67
CA ARG A 676 -1.00 24.03 -6.24
C ARG A 676 0.05 24.08 -5.13
N SER A 677 1.10 23.25 -5.28
CA SER A 677 2.21 23.18 -4.35
C SER A 677 3.56 23.35 -5.05
N LEU A 678 4.41 24.20 -4.48
CA LEU A 678 5.83 24.27 -4.82
C LEU A 678 6.58 23.30 -3.92
N GLN A 679 7.37 22.39 -4.51
CA GLN A 679 8.19 21.44 -3.80
C GLN A 679 9.66 21.69 -4.08
N LEU A 680 10.48 21.63 -3.04
CA LEU A 680 11.94 21.69 -3.11
C LEU A 680 12.52 20.42 -2.50
N LEU A 681 13.47 19.79 -3.16
CA LEU A 681 14.21 18.64 -2.67
C LEU A 681 15.71 18.82 -2.96
N TRP A 682 16.52 18.78 -1.93
CA TRP A 682 17.96 18.65 -2.03
C TRP A 682 18.38 17.23 -1.65
N ARG A 683 19.38 16.70 -2.36
CA ARG A 683 19.99 15.38 -2.09
C ARG A 683 21.50 15.45 -2.27
N GLY A 684 22.24 14.80 -1.34
CA GLY A 684 23.70 14.67 -1.41
C GLY A 684 24.19 13.32 -0.91
N ASN A 685 25.22 12.79 -1.54
CA ASN A 685 25.98 11.62 -1.07
C ASN A 685 27.43 12.05 -0.80
N PHE A 686 28.02 11.57 0.31
CA PHE A 686 29.33 11.96 0.82
C PHE A 686 30.15 10.75 1.23
#